data_b5c3be8911b51a76b0cbe30ec0eaed8e
#
_entry.id   b5c3be8911b51a76b0cbe30ec0eaed8e
#
_cell.length_a   1.000
_cell.length_b   1.000
_cell.length_c   1.000
_cell.angle_alpha   90.00
_cell.angle_beta   90.00
_cell.angle_gamma   90.00
#
_symmetry.space_group_name_H-M   'P 1'
#
loop_
_entity.id
_entity.type
_entity.pdbx_description
1 polymer ?
#
loop_
_entity_poly.entity_id
_entity_poly.type
_entity_poly.pdbx_seq_one_letter_code
_entity_poly.pdbx_strand_id
1 'polypeptide(L)'
;MSWRKVKLGELVNNFSVRAKEIGGAENLEFLGVSNEEGITSTKNAAEDKAEEYKIIEKGCFAYNPYRVNVGSIGLMTNDTKGLISPAYVVFKPKPKSIQPELLLKFLKSSEGLRQIKLYARGTVRQALRFEDLCNIELSLPDYDTQNELLQKLNVTQNCAEQVLAEQSHQLELINKLRQQILKDAMQGKLVPQNPKDEPASKLLEKIKVEKAKSGKKEKALPKINLADVPFKTPSNWSWCRLGEIAELNGRIGWKGLTASEYKKNGPLFLSVYSLNYGDYVDYSQAYHISKERYDESPEIMLRNGDILICKDGAGIGKLGIIKDLQEPATINSSLLLIRPSKQVQLKFLYYYLLSEHFQKIVNSRIMGATTPHLYQRDLVEFFIALPPLSEQKRIVSKIEELMNLCDELEKSVKVNQEYTTLLYQTALKEALQPKTFAIKQEDFAIAAEPQPTYFSQKNLLDFYQKQIIGHIVKQHNEHKMQQGEMVIAKDLYHLEKLYGINTHFQFQNWHYGTYDNKIRQLINGKDKYFKKEKVGNKGYEVLALGEKSENLFNPKYHKPELDLVGQSMKDLLKIYATFPFKERSKRIELLNTVSKVISDTQSLDLATIREAMKLWKTPKAKFPTKADSFTPEETKECIDLILKQGWDKKLIL
;
A
#
# COMPACT_ATOMS: atom_id res chain seq x y z
N MET A 1 8.24 23.89 -32.73
CA MET A 1 6.83 23.90 -32.31
C MET A 1 6.67 24.97 -31.23
N SER A 2 5.91 26.05 -31.54
CA SER A 2 5.72 27.14 -30.57
C SER A 2 4.48 26.85 -29.70
N TRP A 3 4.72 26.57 -28.42
CA TRP A 3 3.66 26.51 -27.43
C TRP A 3 3.29 27.93 -26.99
N ARG A 4 2.01 28.22 -26.88
CA ARG A 4 1.54 29.52 -26.36
C ARG A 4 0.81 29.30 -25.04
N LYS A 5 1.06 30.16 -24.08
CA LYS A 5 0.30 30.25 -22.84
C LYS A 5 -0.96 31.05 -23.08
N VAL A 6 -2.13 30.48 -22.77
CA VAL A 6 -3.43 31.10 -23.04
C VAL A 6 -4.34 30.92 -21.82
N LYS A 7 -5.29 31.84 -21.64
CA LYS A 7 -6.37 31.69 -20.66
C LYS A 7 -7.52 30.93 -21.28
N LEU A 8 -8.18 30.11 -20.49
CA LEU A 8 -9.30 29.27 -20.95
C LEU A 8 -10.45 30.11 -21.52
N GLY A 9 -10.69 31.34 -21.01
CA GLY A 9 -11.68 32.27 -21.53
C GLY A 9 -11.44 32.69 -22.97
N GLU A 10 -10.19 32.63 -23.47
CA GLU A 10 -9.88 32.90 -24.89
C GLU A 10 -10.35 31.77 -25.81
N LEU A 11 -10.48 30.54 -25.26
CA LEU A 11 -10.71 29.28 -25.97
C LEU A 11 -12.16 28.81 -25.94
N VAL A 12 -12.96 29.26 -24.97
CA VAL A 12 -14.32 28.74 -24.72
C VAL A 12 -15.36 29.85 -24.67
N ASN A 13 -16.60 29.49 -24.96
CA ASN A 13 -17.77 30.33 -24.79
C ASN A 13 -18.74 29.72 -23.76
N ASN A 14 -19.40 30.55 -22.97
CA ASN A 14 -20.51 30.12 -22.15
C ASN A 14 -21.66 29.62 -23.05
N PHE A 15 -22.22 28.44 -22.73
CA PHE A 15 -23.34 27.86 -23.47
C PHE A 15 -24.50 27.65 -22.49
N SER A 16 -25.31 28.68 -22.33
CA SER A 16 -26.41 28.71 -21.34
C SER A 16 -27.78 28.84 -22.01
N VAL A 17 -28.05 28.03 -23.03
CA VAL A 17 -29.33 28.00 -23.73
C VAL A 17 -30.32 27.16 -22.92
N ARG A 18 -31.50 27.71 -22.61
CA ARG A 18 -32.54 27.00 -21.89
C ARG A 18 -33.52 26.31 -22.82
N ALA A 19 -34.13 25.24 -22.35
CA ALA A 19 -35.07 24.43 -23.12
C ALA A 19 -36.25 25.28 -23.68
N LYS A 20 -36.80 26.20 -22.90
CA LYS A 20 -37.87 27.13 -23.30
C LYS A 20 -37.52 28.04 -24.49
N GLU A 21 -36.19 28.25 -24.78
CA GLU A 21 -35.76 29.14 -25.83
C GLU A 21 -35.78 28.49 -27.22
N ILE A 22 -35.86 27.12 -27.27
CA ILE A 22 -35.73 26.37 -28.54
C ILE A 22 -37.02 25.69 -28.95
N GLY A 23 -37.90 25.36 -27.96
CA GLY A 23 -39.09 24.51 -28.19
C GLY A 23 -38.74 23.02 -28.42
N GLY A 24 -39.66 22.12 -28.09
CA GLY A 24 -39.47 20.68 -28.35
C GLY A 24 -38.59 19.96 -27.34
N ALA A 25 -38.41 20.48 -26.14
CA ALA A 25 -37.64 19.87 -25.05
C ALA A 25 -38.27 18.62 -24.40
N GLU A 26 -39.56 18.34 -24.74
CA GLU A 26 -40.39 17.31 -24.06
C GLU A 26 -39.86 15.87 -24.27
N ASN A 27 -39.01 15.65 -25.27
CA ASN A 27 -38.45 14.34 -25.60
C ASN A 27 -36.94 14.23 -25.33
N LEU A 28 -36.34 15.21 -24.64
CA LEU A 28 -34.89 15.19 -24.36
C LEU A 28 -34.62 14.50 -23.04
N GLU A 29 -33.56 13.69 -23.01
CA GLU A 29 -33.13 12.95 -21.85
C GLU A 29 -32.52 13.87 -20.78
N PHE A 30 -32.86 13.64 -19.51
CA PHE A 30 -32.24 14.35 -18.38
C PHE A 30 -30.89 13.77 -18.07
N LEU A 31 -29.86 14.63 -18.04
CA LEU A 31 -28.47 14.30 -17.85
C LEU A 31 -27.91 14.92 -16.57
N GLY A 32 -26.94 14.24 -15.99
CA GLY A 32 -26.15 14.69 -14.86
C GLY A 32 -24.66 14.55 -15.15
N VAL A 33 -23.81 14.96 -14.20
CA VAL A 33 -22.36 14.79 -14.30
C VAL A 33 -21.87 13.96 -13.13
N SER A 34 -21.29 12.80 -13.43
CA SER A 34 -20.57 11.98 -12.49
C SER A 34 -19.06 12.24 -12.58
N ASN A 35 -18.32 11.84 -11.53
CA ASN A 35 -16.86 11.97 -11.51
C ASN A 35 -16.18 10.94 -12.41
N GLU A 36 -16.73 9.74 -12.47
CA GLU A 36 -16.17 8.59 -13.19
C GLU A 36 -16.59 8.58 -14.66
N GLU A 37 -17.89 8.62 -14.93
CA GLU A 37 -18.46 8.42 -16.28
C GLU A 37 -18.66 9.74 -17.05
N GLY A 38 -18.47 10.90 -16.39
CA GLY A 38 -18.73 12.18 -17.01
C GLY A 38 -20.22 12.50 -17.14
N ILE A 39 -20.74 12.77 -18.35
CA ILE A 39 -22.14 13.08 -18.59
C ILE A 39 -22.93 11.78 -18.76
N THR A 40 -23.91 11.56 -17.90
CA THR A 40 -24.75 10.34 -17.87
C THR A 40 -26.22 10.67 -17.58
N SER A 41 -27.10 9.73 -17.87
CA SER A 41 -28.51 9.80 -17.54
C SER A 41 -28.74 10.00 -16.03
N THR A 42 -29.73 10.78 -15.67
CA THR A 42 -30.11 10.96 -14.26
C THR A 42 -31.59 10.72 -14.05
N LYS A 43 -31.94 10.00 -12.97
CA LYS A 43 -33.33 9.80 -12.53
C LYS A 43 -33.82 10.91 -11.57
N ASN A 44 -32.92 11.77 -11.11
CA ASN A 44 -33.22 12.84 -10.12
C ASN A 44 -33.53 14.17 -10.82
N ALA A 45 -34.41 14.17 -11.81
CA ALA A 45 -34.82 15.37 -12.53
C ALA A 45 -36.20 15.86 -12.05
N ALA A 46 -36.38 17.18 -12.02
CA ALA A 46 -37.70 17.80 -11.82
C ALA A 46 -38.35 17.96 -13.20
N GLU A 47 -39.07 16.94 -13.65
CA GLU A 47 -39.70 16.89 -14.97
C GLU A 47 -40.73 18.04 -15.18
N ASP A 48 -41.38 18.47 -14.11
CA ASP A 48 -42.32 19.61 -14.08
C ASP A 48 -41.63 20.95 -14.41
N LYS A 49 -40.32 21.03 -14.36
CA LYS A 49 -39.50 22.22 -14.65
C LYS A 49 -38.56 22.06 -15.84
N ALA A 50 -38.84 21.12 -16.73
CA ALA A 50 -37.96 20.82 -17.89
C ALA A 50 -37.59 22.05 -18.71
N GLU A 51 -38.50 23.02 -18.86
CA GLU A 51 -38.32 24.25 -19.59
C GLU A 51 -37.19 25.17 -19.02
N GLU A 52 -36.92 25.05 -17.71
CA GLU A 52 -35.86 25.82 -17.04
C GLU A 52 -34.45 25.17 -17.25
N TYR A 53 -34.41 23.90 -17.62
CA TYR A 53 -33.18 23.18 -17.80
C TYR A 53 -32.36 23.73 -18.98
N LYS A 54 -31.05 23.60 -18.91
CA LYS A 54 -30.14 23.98 -19.99
C LYS A 54 -30.04 22.82 -20.97
N ILE A 55 -29.95 23.18 -22.25
CA ILE A 55 -29.65 22.22 -23.31
C ILE A 55 -28.15 21.94 -23.31
N ILE A 56 -27.80 20.69 -23.50
CA ILE A 56 -26.45 20.26 -23.73
C ILE A 56 -26.41 19.45 -25.05
N GLU A 57 -25.40 19.71 -25.87
CA GLU A 57 -25.20 19.06 -27.16
C GLU A 57 -23.75 18.62 -27.37
N LYS A 58 -23.48 17.86 -28.39
CA LYS A 58 -22.11 17.39 -28.71
C LYS A 58 -21.06 18.51 -28.68
N GLY A 59 -19.96 18.26 -27.98
CA GLY A 59 -18.86 19.20 -27.78
C GLY A 59 -19.07 20.18 -26.63
N CYS A 60 -20.23 20.17 -25.94
CA CYS A 60 -20.44 20.93 -24.72
C CYS A 60 -19.79 20.25 -23.51
N PHE A 61 -19.23 21.04 -22.63
CA PHE A 61 -18.82 20.66 -21.29
C PHE A 61 -19.89 21.01 -20.29
N ALA A 62 -20.02 20.20 -19.26
CA ALA A 62 -20.86 20.52 -18.12
C ALA A 62 -20.15 20.13 -16.81
N TYR A 63 -20.33 20.98 -15.78
CA TYR A 63 -19.84 20.66 -14.44
C TYR A 63 -20.72 21.26 -13.36
N ASN A 64 -20.72 20.60 -12.19
CA ASN A 64 -21.34 21.17 -10.99
C ASN A 64 -20.35 22.15 -10.34
N PRO A 65 -20.69 23.45 -10.18
CA PRO A 65 -19.77 24.43 -9.60
C PRO A 65 -19.20 24.06 -8.25
N TYR A 66 -19.96 23.31 -7.44
CA TYR A 66 -19.60 22.91 -6.08
C TYR A 66 -18.82 21.59 -6.00
N ARG A 67 -18.69 20.86 -7.11
CA ARG A 67 -18.04 19.52 -7.16
C ARG A 67 -16.94 19.41 -8.22
N VAL A 68 -16.69 20.43 -8.98
CA VAL A 68 -15.66 20.41 -10.03
C VAL A 68 -14.25 20.27 -9.44
N ASN A 69 -14.04 20.70 -8.21
CA ASN A 69 -12.78 20.56 -7.46
C ASN A 69 -12.39 19.10 -7.16
N VAL A 70 -13.32 18.16 -7.28
CA VAL A 70 -13.09 16.72 -7.19
C VAL A 70 -13.19 16.01 -8.54
N GLY A 71 -13.19 16.77 -9.66
CA GLY A 71 -13.18 16.22 -11.02
C GLY A 71 -14.55 15.99 -11.65
N SER A 72 -15.65 16.47 -11.01
CA SER A 72 -17.00 16.34 -11.56
C SER A 72 -17.23 17.29 -12.72
N ILE A 73 -16.63 16.97 -13.87
CA ILE A 73 -16.75 17.64 -15.17
C ILE A 73 -16.86 16.59 -16.28
N GLY A 74 -17.73 16.82 -17.26
CA GLY A 74 -17.93 15.93 -18.41
C GLY A 74 -17.96 16.68 -19.73
N LEU A 75 -17.66 15.96 -20.80
CA LEU A 75 -17.80 16.37 -22.20
C LEU A 75 -18.93 15.57 -22.84
N MET A 76 -19.85 16.25 -23.51
CA MET A 76 -20.90 15.59 -24.28
C MET A 76 -20.33 15.09 -25.62
N THR A 77 -20.27 13.78 -25.77
CA THR A 77 -19.73 13.12 -26.98
C THR A 77 -20.82 12.60 -27.89
N ASN A 78 -22.03 12.40 -27.37
CA ASN A 78 -23.16 11.87 -28.14
C ASN A 78 -23.74 12.90 -29.10
N ASP A 79 -24.26 12.44 -30.24
CA ASP A 79 -24.89 13.31 -31.25
C ASP A 79 -26.30 13.77 -30.85
N THR A 80 -26.89 13.17 -29.80
CA THR A 80 -28.18 13.55 -29.23
C THR A 80 -28.04 14.75 -28.32
N LYS A 81 -29.09 15.59 -28.27
CA LYS A 81 -29.19 16.66 -27.28
C LYS A 81 -29.80 16.11 -25.99
N GLY A 82 -29.49 16.76 -24.87
CA GLY A 82 -30.05 16.41 -23.57
C GLY A 82 -30.33 17.64 -22.72
N LEU A 83 -30.97 17.44 -21.57
CA LEU A 83 -31.32 18.45 -20.58
C LEU A 83 -30.44 18.30 -19.34
N ILE A 84 -29.80 19.39 -18.91
CA ILE A 84 -29.01 19.41 -17.68
C ILE A 84 -29.51 20.51 -16.72
N SER A 85 -29.46 20.23 -15.42
CA SER A 85 -29.99 21.15 -14.40
C SER A 85 -29.43 22.58 -14.56
N PRO A 86 -30.23 23.63 -14.32
CA PRO A 86 -29.81 25.02 -14.36
C PRO A 86 -28.62 25.35 -13.45
N ALA A 87 -28.42 24.57 -12.38
CA ALA A 87 -27.32 24.71 -11.43
C ALA A 87 -25.94 24.39 -12.03
N TYR A 88 -25.89 23.67 -13.15
CA TYR A 88 -24.63 23.34 -13.82
C TYR A 88 -24.12 24.51 -14.67
N VAL A 89 -22.82 24.66 -14.74
CA VAL A 89 -22.17 25.49 -15.74
C VAL A 89 -21.96 24.68 -17.00
N VAL A 90 -22.42 25.20 -18.14
CA VAL A 90 -22.25 24.61 -19.47
C VAL A 90 -21.47 25.56 -20.34
N PHE A 91 -20.44 25.04 -21.03
CA PHE A 91 -19.61 25.83 -21.93
C PHE A 91 -19.17 24.99 -23.13
N LYS A 92 -18.75 25.66 -24.20
CA LYS A 92 -18.30 25.00 -25.43
C LYS A 92 -17.01 25.60 -25.93
N PRO A 93 -16.01 24.82 -26.39
CA PRO A 93 -14.83 25.31 -27.06
C PRO A 93 -15.18 26.10 -28.35
N LYS A 94 -14.45 27.15 -28.62
CA LYS A 94 -14.51 27.86 -29.89
C LYS A 94 -13.99 26.97 -31.03
N PRO A 95 -14.49 27.09 -32.26
CA PRO A 95 -14.03 26.28 -33.38
C PRO A 95 -12.50 26.35 -33.53
N LYS A 96 -11.83 25.23 -33.67
CA LYS A 96 -10.37 25.09 -33.87
C LYS A 96 -9.50 25.79 -32.83
N SER A 97 -10.04 26.10 -31.65
CA SER A 97 -9.26 26.71 -30.55
C SER A 97 -8.51 25.67 -29.71
N ILE A 98 -9.21 24.64 -29.33
CA ILE A 98 -8.67 23.52 -28.54
C ILE A 98 -9.46 22.24 -28.85
N GLN A 99 -8.77 21.10 -28.86
CA GLN A 99 -9.41 19.79 -28.94
C GLN A 99 -10.22 19.52 -27.66
N PRO A 100 -11.54 19.24 -27.75
CA PRO A 100 -12.36 19.07 -26.55
C PRO A 100 -11.86 17.98 -25.60
N GLU A 101 -11.45 16.80 -26.12
CA GLU A 101 -10.93 15.73 -25.29
C GLU A 101 -9.61 16.11 -24.60
N LEU A 102 -8.73 16.87 -25.27
CA LEU A 102 -7.49 17.37 -24.67
C LEU A 102 -7.79 18.34 -23.53
N LEU A 103 -8.77 19.22 -23.71
CA LEU A 103 -9.25 20.12 -22.65
C LEU A 103 -9.80 19.33 -21.46
N LEU A 104 -10.61 18.28 -21.70
CA LEU A 104 -11.12 17.42 -20.62
C LEU A 104 -9.97 16.77 -19.82
N LYS A 105 -8.97 16.21 -20.53
CA LYS A 105 -7.78 15.62 -19.90
C LYS A 105 -7.00 16.64 -19.08
N PHE A 106 -6.84 17.86 -19.58
CA PHE A 106 -6.20 18.93 -18.84
C PHE A 106 -6.97 19.30 -17.56
N LEU A 107 -8.29 19.53 -17.66
CA LEU A 107 -9.12 19.93 -16.51
C LEU A 107 -9.20 18.83 -15.43
N LYS A 108 -9.09 17.56 -15.82
CA LYS A 108 -9.01 16.41 -14.90
C LYS A 108 -7.58 16.09 -14.43
N SER A 109 -6.55 16.71 -14.99
CA SER A 109 -5.16 16.54 -14.56
C SER A 109 -4.90 17.16 -13.19
N SER A 110 -3.80 16.78 -12.54
CA SER A 110 -3.36 17.35 -11.26
C SER A 110 -3.20 18.88 -11.34
N GLU A 111 -2.69 19.40 -12.45
CA GLU A 111 -2.53 20.84 -12.65
C GLU A 111 -3.87 21.53 -12.89
N GLY A 112 -4.75 20.97 -13.72
CA GLY A 112 -6.10 21.49 -13.92
C GLY A 112 -6.90 21.56 -12.63
N LEU A 113 -6.89 20.48 -11.82
CA LEU A 113 -7.56 20.42 -10.52
C LEU A 113 -6.94 21.41 -9.53
N ARG A 114 -5.63 21.61 -9.55
CA ARG A 114 -4.94 22.62 -8.72
C ARG A 114 -5.45 24.03 -9.05
N GLN A 115 -5.53 24.38 -10.33
CA GLN A 115 -6.03 25.68 -10.76
C GLN A 115 -7.53 25.86 -10.48
N ILE A 116 -8.35 24.81 -10.69
CA ILE A 116 -9.77 24.82 -10.32
C ILE A 116 -9.94 25.15 -8.82
N LYS A 117 -9.16 24.53 -7.94
CA LYS A 117 -9.16 24.83 -6.50
C LYS A 117 -8.71 26.25 -6.19
N LEU A 118 -7.73 26.76 -6.94
CA LEU A 118 -7.23 28.12 -6.75
C LEU A 118 -8.27 29.19 -7.07
N TYR A 119 -9.06 28.99 -8.15
CA TYR A 119 -10.05 29.96 -8.63
C TYR A 119 -11.44 29.74 -8.04
N ALA A 120 -11.73 28.61 -7.40
CA ALA A 120 -12.99 28.37 -6.71
C ALA A 120 -13.15 29.31 -5.50
N ARG A 121 -14.28 30.02 -5.41
CA ARG A 121 -14.57 31.04 -4.39
C ARG A 121 -15.65 30.58 -3.41
N GLY A 122 -15.57 31.00 -2.16
CA GLY A 122 -16.55 30.75 -1.11
C GLY A 122 -15.91 30.28 0.20
N THR A 123 -16.48 30.70 1.32
CA THR A 123 -15.96 30.38 2.67
C THR A 123 -16.48 29.04 3.24
N VAL A 124 -17.74 28.68 2.95
CA VAL A 124 -18.36 27.44 3.45
C VAL A 124 -18.50 26.40 2.33
N ARG A 125 -18.89 26.83 1.12
CA ARG A 125 -18.94 25.97 -0.07
C ARG A 125 -18.23 26.71 -1.22
N GLN A 126 -17.08 26.22 -1.58
CA GLN A 126 -16.35 26.74 -2.73
C GLN A 126 -17.07 26.39 -4.03
N ALA A 127 -17.25 27.37 -4.90
CA ALA A 127 -17.86 27.22 -6.22
C ALA A 127 -16.98 27.83 -7.29
N LEU A 128 -16.81 27.14 -8.41
CA LEU A 128 -16.14 27.66 -9.60
C LEU A 128 -17.22 28.15 -10.58
N ARG A 129 -17.32 29.46 -10.76
CA ARG A 129 -18.21 30.06 -11.76
C ARG A 129 -17.53 30.06 -13.14
N PHE A 130 -18.29 30.32 -14.20
CA PHE A 130 -17.73 30.37 -15.55
C PHE A 130 -16.64 31.42 -15.69
N GLU A 131 -16.85 32.64 -15.13
CA GLU A 131 -15.89 33.72 -15.16
C GLU A 131 -14.57 33.35 -14.45
N ASP A 132 -14.66 32.60 -13.37
CA ASP A 132 -13.50 32.11 -12.62
C ASP A 132 -12.77 31.00 -13.40
N LEU A 133 -13.52 30.09 -14.05
CA LEU A 133 -12.98 29.06 -14.95
C LEU A 133 -12.18 29.69 -16.09
N CYS A 134 -12.63 30.81 -16.63
CA CYS A 134 -11.94 31.55 -17.72
C CYS A 134 -10.53 32.03 -17.36
N ASN A 135 -10.17 32.13 -16.08
CA ASN A 135 -8.84 32.52 -15.62
C ASN A 135 -7.83 31.37 -15.57
N ILE A 136 -8.28 30.14 -15.75
CA ILE A 136 -7.39 28.95 -15.80
C ILE A 136 -6.44 29.13 -17.00
N GLU A 137 -5.15 28.93 -16.74
CA GLU A 137 -4.09 29.03 -17.73
C GLU A 137 -3.59 27.69 -18.18
N LEU A 138 -3.40 27.52 -19.48
CA LEU A 138 -2.83 26.31 -20.04
C LEU A 138 -1.88 26.68 -21.20
N SER A 139 -0.92 25.81 -21.44
CA SER A 139 -0.02 25.92 -22.58
C SER A 139 -0.51 25.00 -23.70
N LEU A 140 -0.62 25.55 -24.91
CA LEU A 140 -1.13 24.80 -26.07
C LEU A 140 -0.19 24.92 -27.27
N PRO A 141 0.05 23.81 -28.01
CA PRO A 141 0.61 23.85 -29.34
C PRO A 141 -0.46 24.29 -30.37
N ASP A 142 -0.08 24.35 -31.62
CA ASP A 142 -1.03 24.50 -32.73
C ASP A 142 -2.04 23.35 -32.78
N TYR A 143 -3.19 23.59 -33.46
CA TYR A 143 -4.33 22.67 -33.42
C TYR A 143 -4.05 21.27 -34.04
N ASP A 144 -3.16 21.20 -35.03
CA ASP A 144 -2.79 19.91 -35.66
C ASP A 144 -1.89 19.09 -34.72
N THR A 145 -0.94 19.71 -34.05
CA THR A 145 -0.12 19.10 -33.00
C THR A 145 -0.96 18.64 -31.82
N GLN A 146 -2.08 19.31 -31.48
CA GLN A 146 -3.00 18.86 -30.44
C GLN A 146 -3.62 17.49 -30.78
N ASN A 147 -3.92 17.19 -32.04
CA ASN A 147 -4.43 15.92 -32.50
C ASN A 147 -3.40 14.79 -32.27
N GLU A 148 -2.15 15.03 -32.68
CA GLU A 148 -1.07 14.06 -32.47
C GLU A 148 -0.85 13.78 -30.97
N LEU A 149 -0.87 14.85 -30.17
CA LEU A 149 -0.74 14.76 -28.72
C LEU A 149 -1.88 13.96 -28.09
N LEU A 150 -3.11 14.21 -28.51
CA LEU A 150 -4.29 13.51 -28.05
C LEU A 150 -4.23 12.01 -28.38
N GLN A 151 -3.80 11.65 -29.60
CA GLN A 151 -3.61 10.24 -29.98
C GLN A 151 -2.61 9.53 -29.06
N LYS A 152 -1.45 10.16 -28.80
CA LYS A 152 -0.44 9.61 -27.87
C LYS A 152 -0.97 9.44 -26.45
N LEU A 153 -1.69 10.44 -25.94
CA LEU A 153 -2.32 10.40 -24.63
C LEU A 153 -3.40 9.31 -24.52
N ASN A 154 -4.18 9.11 -25.58
CA ASN A 154 -5.20 8.05 -25.62
C ASN A 154 -4.55 6.65 -25.60
N VAL A 155 -3.47 6.44 -26.35
CA VAL A 155 -2.70 5.18 -26.29
C VAL A 155 -2.17 4.94 -24.89
N THR A 156 -1.55 5.96 -24.28
CA THR A 156 -0.99 5.84 -22.91
C THR A 156 -2.08 5.57 -21.88
N GLN A 157 -3.25 6.23 -22.00
CA GLN A 157 -4.40 5.99 -21.12
C GLN A 157 -4.91 4.56 -21.23
N ASN A 158 -5.13 4.07 -22.46
CA ASN A 158 -5.60 2.72 -22.71
C ASN A 158 -4.64 1.66 -22.15
N CYS A 159 -3.31 1.87 -22.31
CA CYS A 159 -2.31 1.00 -21.71
C CYS A 159 -2.40 1.01 -20.17
N ALA A 160 -2.53 2.19 -19.55
CA ALA A 160 -2.66 2.29 -18.10
C ALA A 160 -3.94 1.62 -17.58
N GLU A 161 -5.07 1.80 -18.26
CA GLU A 161 -6.34 1.16 -17.92
C GLU A 161 -6.28 -0.36 -18.04
N GLN A 162 -5.63 -0.90 -19.08
CA GLN A 162 -5.42 -2.35 -19.23
C GLN A 162 -4.54 -2.91 -18.11
N VAL A 163 -3.46 -2.23 -17.74
CA VAL A 163 -2.59 -2.64 -16.62
C VAL A 163 -3.37 -2.62 -15.29
N LEU A 164 -4.16 -1.58 -15.03
CA LEU A 164 -4.98 -1.49 -13.80
C LEU A 164 -6.07 -2.57 -13.75
N ALA A 165 -6.68 -2.91 -14.88
CA ALA A 165 -7.65 -4.00 -14.97
C ALA A 165 -7.00 -5.35 -14.66
N GLU A 166 -5.81 -5.64 -15.23
CA GLU A 166 -5.05 -6.85 -14.94
C GLU A 166 -4.64 -6.93 -13.47
N GLN A 167 -4.16 -5.84 -12.89
CA GLN A 167 -3.80 -5.77 -11.46
C GLN A 167 -5.02 -6.01 -10.55
N SER A 168 -6.21 -5.53 -10.94
CA SER A 168 -7.45 -5.80 -10.23
C SER A 168 -7.83 -7.28 -10.29
N HIS A 169 -7.64 -7.91 -11.46
CA HIS A 169 -7.83 -9.33 -11.63
C HIS A 169 -6.85 -10.16 -10.78
N GLN A 170 -5.59 -9.74 -10.67
CA GLN A 170 -4.60 -10.38 -9.79
C GLN A 170 -5.04 -10.35 -8.33
N LEU A 171 -5.63 -9.25 -7.84
CA LEU A 171 -6.18 -9.18 -6.47
C LEU A 171 -7.32 -10.21 -6.25
N GLU A 172 -8.18 -10.39 -7.24
CA GLU A 172 -9.21 -11.44 -7.19
C GLU A 172 -8.61 -12.85 -7.14
N LEU A 173 -7.57 -13.11 -7.94
CA LEU A 173 -6.87 -14.40 -7.94
C LEU A 173 -6.18 -14.67 -6.61
N ILE A 174 -5.57 -13.67 -5.99
CA ILE A 174 -4.97 -13.80 -4.64
C ILE A 174 -6.04 -14.19 -3.61
N ASN A 175 -7.23 -13.58 -3.66
CA ASN A 175 -8.33 -13.95 -2.77
C ASN A 175 -8.81 -15.40 -3.01
N LYS A 176 -8.91 -15.84 -4.26
CA LYS A 176 -9.21 -17.24 -4.61
C LYS A 176 -8.13 -18.19 -4.12
N LEU A 177 -6.85 -17.81 -4.23
CA LEU A 177 -5.72 -18.59 -3.73
C LEU A 177 -5.80 -18.79 -2.21
N ARG A 178 -6.11 -17.73 -1.44
CA ARG A 178 -6.31 -17.84 0.03
C ARG A 178 -7.38 -18.88 0.37
N GLN A 179 -8.51 -18.86 -0.35
CA GLN A 179 -9.58 -19.82 -0.13
C GLN A 179 -9.18 -21.25 -0.53
N GLN A 180 -8.41 -21.39 -1.62
CA GLN A 180 -7.92 -22.70 -2.04
C GLN A 180 -6.90 -23.29 -1.04
N ILE A 181 -6.01 -22.48 -0.48
CA ILE A 181 -5.07 -22.88 0.59
C ILE A 181 -5.85 -23.45 1.78
N LEU A 182 -6.87 -22.73 2.26
CA LEU A 182 -7.71 -23.20 3.37
C LEU A 182 -8.45 -24.49 3.02
N LYS A 183 -8.99 -24.59 1.81
CA LYS A 183 -9.68 -25.80 1.31
C LYS A 183 -8.75 -27.02 1.29
N ASP A 184 -7.55 -26.86 0.73
CA ASP A 184 -6.58 -27.96 0.65
C ASP A 184 -6.07 -28.36 2.04
N ALA A 185 -5.92 -27.41 2.95
CA ALA A 185 -5.61 -27.66 4.34
C ALA A 185 -6.68 -28.52 5.03
N MET A 186 -7.95 -28.14 4.86
CA MET A 186 -9.08 -28.84 5.52
C MET A 186 -9.38 -30.22 4.89
N GLN A 187 -8.85 -30.50 3.70
CA GLN A 187 -8.96 -31.80 3.03
C GLN A 187 -7.72 -32.69 3.19
N GLY A 188 -6.71 -32.24 3.96
CA GLY A 188 -5.46 -32.98 4.18
C GLY A 188 -4.54 -33.04 2.96
N LYS A 189 -4.64 -32.07 2.04
CA LYS A 189 -3.85 -31.98 0.80
C LYS A 189 -2.66 -31.00 0.91
N LEU A 190 -2.66 -30.13 1.93
CA LEU A 190 -1.69 -29.05 2.05
C LEU A 190 -0.31 -29.49 2.52
N VAL A 191 -0.26 -30.53 3.34
CA VAL A 191 0.99 -31.07 3.90
C VAL A 191 1.06 -32.59 3.72
N PRO A 192 2.26 -33.18 3.62
CA PRO A 192 2.42 -34.63 3.53
C PRO A 192 1.88 -35.35 4.76
N GLN A 193 1.21 -36.48 4.54
CA GLN A 193 0.77 -37.37 5.61
C GLN A 193 1.97 -38.08 6.23
N ASN A 194 2.03 -38.17 7.56
CA ASN A 194 3.07 -38.91 8.28
C ASN A 194 2.45 -40.13 8.99
N PRO A 195 2.78 -41.37 8.58
CA PRO A 195 2.27 -42.58 9.17
C PRO A 195 2.62 -42.75 10.65
N LYS A 196 3.62 -42.02 11.17
CA LYS A 196 4.04 -42.06 12.57
C LYS A 196 3.22 -41.15 13.48
N ASP A 197 2.37 -40.30 12.92
CA ASP A 197 1.50 -39.46 13.72
C ASP A 197 0.45 -40.29 14.46
N GLU A 198 0.19 -39.93 15.72
CA GLU A 198 -0.86 -40.60 16.52
C GLU A 198 -2.23 -40.30 15.85
N PRO A 199 -3.02 -41.33 15.49
CA PRO A 199 -4.30 -41.14 14.81
C PRO A 199 -5.25 -40.20 15.57
N ALA A 200 -6.04 -39.40 14.82
CA ALA A 200 -6.99 -38.47 15.42
C ALA A 200 -8.08 -39.13 16.27
N SER A 201 -8.39 -40.43 16.08
CA SER A 201 -9.29 -41.19 16.94
C SER A 201 -8.81 -41.22 18.39
N LYS A 202 -7.51 -41.43 18.63
CA LYS A 202 -6.94 -41.39 19.99
C LYS A 202 -6.99 -39.97 20.59
N LEU A 203 -6.82 -38.94 19.74
CA LEU A 203 -6.98 -37.54 20.15
C LEU A 203 -8.41 -37.28 20.64
N LEU A 204 -9.42 -37.76 19.92
CA LEU A 204 -10.82 -37.63 20.30
C LEU A 204 -11.14 -38.38 21.62
N GLU A 205 -10.54 -39.55 21.85
CA GLU A 205 -10.68 -40.26 23.12
C GLU A 205 -10.12 -39.45 24.31
N LYS A 206 -8.94 -38.82 24.12
CA LYS A 206 -8.35 -37.92 25.13
C LYS A 206 -9.27 -36.74 25.44
N ILE A 207 -9.85 -36.12 24.41
CA ILE A 207 -10.80 -35.00 24.57
C ILE A 207 -12.05 -35.46 25.33
N LYS A 208 -12.62 -36.62 25.00
CA LYS A 208 -13.78 -37.17 25.71
C LYS A 208 -13.49 -37.39 27.19
N VAL A 209 -12.31 -37.93 27.53
CA VAL A 209 -11.88 -38.11 28.93
C VAL A 209 -11.71 -36.77 29.65
N GLU A 210 -11.13 -35.76 28.98
CA GLU A 210 -10.97 -34.39 29.52
C GLU A 210 -12.34 -33.76 29.83
N LYS A 211 -13.29 -33.85 28.89
CA LYS A 211 -14.65 -33.34 29.06
C LYS A 211 -15.42 -34.08 30.18
N ALA A 212 -15.31 -35.40 30.27
CA ALA A 212 -15.95 -36.16 31.34
C ALA A 212 -15.46 -35.74 32.75
N LYS A 213 -14.18 -35.38 32.90
CA LYS A 213 -13.62 -34.88 34.17
C LYS A 213 -14.16 -33.50 34.56
N SER A 214 -14.65 -32.67 33.60
CA SER A 214 -15.20 -31.35 33.87
C SER A 214 -16.56 -31.36 34.56
N GLY A 215 -17.21 -32.53 34.71
CA GLY A 215 -18.49 -32.71 35.39
C GLY A 215 -19.71 -32.10 34.66
N LYS A 216 -19.54 -31.51 33.53
CA LYS A 216 -20.64 -30.97 32.72
C LYS A 216 -21.40 -32.11 32.03
N LYS A 217 -22.70 -32.23 32.28
CA LYS A 217 -23.58 -33.15 31.53
C LYS A 217 -23.80 -32.57 30.12
N GLU A 218 -23.04 -33.06 29.13
CA GLU A 218 -23.30 -32.74 27.73
C GLU A 218 -24.33 -33.70 27.15
N LYS A 219 -25.21 -33.18 26.28
CA LYS A 219 -26.16 -34.00 25.53
C LYS A 219 -25.41 -34.84 24.50
N ALA A 220 -25.63 -36.13 24.45
CA ALA A 220 -25.00 -37.02 23.48
C ALA A 220 -25.34 -36.55 22.06
N LEU A 221 -24.31 -36.30 21.25
CA LEU A 221 -24.48 -35.93 19.85
C LEU A 221 -24.77 -37.17 18.98
N PRO A 222 -25.55 -37.03 17.91
CA PRO A 222 -25.85 -38.17 17.01
C PRO A 222 -24.55 -38.73 16.42
N LYS A 223 -24.50 -40.04 16.19
CA LYS A 223 -23.38 -40.70 15.52
C LYS A 223 -23.22 -40.13 14.09
N ILE A 224 -21.99 -39.98 13.66
CA ILE A 224 -21.68 -39.50 12.31
C ILE A 224 -21.83 -40.69 11.34
N ASN A 225 -22.68 -40.52 10.33
CA ASN A 225 -22.71 -41.44 9.21
C ASN A 225 -21.70 -40.97 8.17
N LEU A 226 -20.78 -41.82 7.73
CA LEU A 226 -19.76 -41.47 6.72
C LEU A 226 -20.34 -41.14 5.32
N ALA A 227 -21.63 -41.46 5.09
CA ALA A 227 -22.31 -41.03 3.90
C ALA A 227 -22.66 -39.52 3.93
N ASP A 228 -22.75 -38.90 5.10
CA ASP A 228 -23.18 -37.51 5.28
C ASP A 228 -21.99 -36.52 5.32
N VAL A 229 -20.75 -37.05 5.35
CA VAL A 229 -19.55 -36.18 5.42
C VAL A 229 -19.26 -35.53 4.06
N PRO A 230 -18.83 -34.25 4.04
CA PRO A 230 -18.76 -33.45 2.82
C PRO A 230 -17.65 -33.86 1.82
N PHE A 231 -16.61 -34.56 2.30
CA PHE A 231 -15.47 -35.00 1.49
C PHE A 231 -14.70 -36.15 2.13
N LYS A 232 -13.85 -36.79 1.35
CA LYS A 232 -12.95 -37.85 1.83
C LYS A 232 -11.74 -37.24 2.53
N THR A 233 -11.35 -37.80 3.67
CA THR A 233 -10.19 -37.39 4.46
C THR A 233 -9.10 -38.48 4.46
N PRO A 234 -7.83 -38.14 4.77
CA PRO A 234 -6.79 -39.15 5.02
C PRO A 234 -7.17 -40.15 6.11
N SER A 235 -6.61 -41.36 6.04
CA SER A 235 -7.01 -42.49 6.91
C SER A 235 -6.72 -42.29 8.40
N ASN A 236 -5.75 -41.42 8.75
CA ASN A 236 -5.39 -41.08 10.12
C ASN A 236 -6.18 -39.91 10.71
N TRP A 237 -7.06 -39.26 9.89
CA TRP A 237 -8.00 -38.25 10.34
C TRP A 237 -9.29 -38.89 10.86
N SER A 238 -10.02 -38.15 11.67
CA SER A 238 -11.33 -38.56 12.15
C SER A 238 -12.36 -37.47 12.02
N TRP A 239 -13.55 -37.81 11.51
CA TRP A 239 -14.67 -36.91 11.57
C TRP A 239 -15.24 -36.82 12.98
N CYS A 240 -15.49 -35.58 13.41
CA CYS A 240 -16.14 -35.26 14.67
C CYS A 240 -17.09 -34.08 14.51
N ARG A 241 -17.89 -33.79 15.50
CA ARG A 241 -18.70 -32.58 15.57
C ARG A 241 -17.96 -31.50 16.33
N LEU A 242 -18.20 -30.22 15.98
CA LEU A 242 -17.56 -29.09 16.67
C LEU A 242 -17.79 -29.14 18.18
N GLY A 243 -19.02 -29.49 18.62
CA GLY A 243 -19.33 -29.68 20.03
C GLY A 243 -18.56 -30.79 20.74
N GLU A 244 -17.97 -31.77 20.01
CA GLU A 244 -17.12 -32.80 20.64
C GLU A 244 -15.72 -32.26 20.99
N ILE A 245 -15.22 -31.24 20.26
CA ILE A 245 -13.85 -30.73 20.41
C ILE A 245 -13.76 -29.31 20.98
N ALA A 246 -14.91 -28.64 21.17
CA ALA A 246 -14.99 -27.29 21.73
C ALA A 246 -16.22 -27.15 22.63
N GLU A 247 -16.17 -26.21 23.57
CA GLU A 247 -17.36 -25.71 24.28
C GLU A 247 -17.91 -24.50 23.53
N LEU A 248 -19.22 -24.45 23.29
CA LEU A 248 -19.90 -23.35 22.65
C LEU A 248 -20.88 -22.68 23.60
N ASN A 249 -20.71 -21.41 23.87
CA ASN A 249 -21.55 -20.68 24.81
C ASN A 249 -21.97 -19.34 24.20
N GLY A 250 -23.26 -19.03 24.29
CA GLY A 250 -23.83 -17.72 23.98
C GLY A 250 -24.49 -17.14 25.21
N ARG A 251 -24.72 -15.84 25.24
CA ARG A 251 -25.43 -15.21 26.33
C ARG A 251 -26.84 -15.80 26.43
N ILE A 252 -27.13 -16.38 27.58
CA ILE A 252 -28.45 -16.95 27.89
C ILE A 252 -29.27 -15.87 28.57
N GLY A 253 -30.46 -15.62 28.06
CA GLY A 253 -31.40 -14.68 28.62
C GLY A 253 -31.75 -13.50 27.68
N TRP A 254 -32.98 -13.04 27.80
CA TRP A 254 -33.58 -12.02 26.94
C TRP A 254 -33.34 -10.57 27.42
N LYS A 255 -32.77 -10.37 28.61
CA LYS A 255 -32.36 -9.05 29.08
C LYS A 255 -31.03 -8.63 28.42
N GLY A 256 -31.12 -8.17 27.18
CA GLY A 256 -30.00 -7.51 26.51
C GLY A 256 -29.50 -6.31 27.31
N LEU A 257 -28.19 -6.07 27.31
CA LEU A 257 -27.64 -4.84 27.84
C LEU A 257 -28.01 -3.69 26.90
N THR A 258 -28.54 -2.61 27.47
CA THR A 258 -28.86 -1.37 26.78
C THR A 258 -27.67 -0.40 26.87
N ALA A 259 -27.59 0.56 25.95
CA ALA A 259 -26.53 1.56 25.96
C ALA A 259 -26.45 2.38 27.27
N SER A 260 -27.58 2.52 27.99
CA SER A 260 -27.61 3.21 29.27
C SER A 260 -26.90 2.47 30.42
N GLU A 261 -26.62 1.19 30.24
CA GLU A 261 -25.90 0.35 31.23
C GLU A 261 -24.38 0.37 31.02
N TYR A 262 -23.91 1.00 29.92
CA TYR A 262 -22.46 1.10 29.68
C TYR A 262 -21.80 2.02 30.71
N LYS A 263 -20.60 1.63 31.14
CA LYS A 263 -19.79 2.31 32.16
C LYS A 263 -18.52 2.85 31.54
N LYS A 264 -17.87 3.77 32.25
CA LYS A 264 -16.54 4.27 31.86
C LYS A 264 -15.42 3.27 32.16
N ASN A 265 -15.60 2.46 33.21
CA ASN A 265 -14.64 1.47 33.68
C ASN A 265 -15.39 0.19 34.11
N GLY A 266 -14.70 -0.93 34.09
CA GLY A 266 -15.25 -2.24 34.46
C GLY A 266 -14.89 -3.32 33.43
N PRO A 267 -15.44 -4.53 33.56
CA PRO A 267 -15.22 -5.60 32.60
C PRO A 267 -15.57 -5.19 31.17
N LEU A 268 -14.78 -5.65 30.19
CA LEU A 268 -14.98 -5.41 28.78
C LEU A 268 -16.22 -6.14 28.26
N PHE A 269 -16.97 -5.46 27.41
CA PHE A 269 -18.17 -5.98 26.74
C PHE A 269 -17.99 -5.91 25.24
N LEU A 270 -17.63 -7.06 24.64
CA LEU A 270 -17.28 -7.15 23.22
C LEU A 270 -18.51 -7.29 22.35
N SER A 271 -18.43 -6.71 21.16
CA SER A 271 -19.46 -6.76 20.12
C SER A 271 -18.86 -7.13 18.77
N VAL A 272 -19.69 -7.24 17.74
CA VAL A 272 -19.23 -7.54 16.37
C VAL A 272 -18.18 -6.55 15.86
N TYR A 273 -18.19 -5.32 16.34
CA TYR A 273 -17.17 -4.32 15.94
C TYR A 273 -15.76 -4.73 16.34
N SER A 274 -15.60 -5.49 17.41
CA SER A 274 -14.30 -6.03 17.85
C SER A 274 -13.74 -7.13 16.93
N LEU A 275 -14.52 -7.64 15.95
CA LEU A 275 -14.14 -8.70 15.02
C LEU A 275 -13.75 -8.19 13.61
N ASN A 276 -13.47 -6.89 13.45
CA ASN A 276 -13.22 -6.30 12.13
C ASN A 276 -11.72 -6.12 11.79
N TYR A 277 -10.80 -6.60 12.64
CA TYR A 277 -9.39 -6.21 12.63
C TYR A 277 -8.42 -7.39 12.48
N GLY A 278 -8.72 -8.31 11.56
CA GLY A 278 -7.89 -9.48 11.27
C GLY A 278 -8.21 -10.69 12.14
N ASP A 279 -7.22 -11.53 12.41
CA ASP A 279 -7.38 -12.78 13.13
C ASP A 279 -7.71 -12.62 14.64
N TYR A 280 -7.35 -11.48 15.22
CA TYR A 280 -7.46 -11.22 16.65
C TYR A 280 -8.50 -10.16 16.96
N VAL A 281 -9.10 -10.29 18.15
CA VAL A 281 -10.09 -9.35 18.65
C VAL A 281 -9.43 -8.01 19.00
N ASP A 282 -10.05 -6.90 18.56
CA ASP A 282 -9.67 -5.54 18.94
C ASP A 282 -10.47 -5.09 20.17
N TYR A 283 -9.79 -4.91 21.28
CA TYR A 283 -10.39 -4.48 22.54
C TYR A 283 -10.68 -2.99 22.59
N SER A 284 -10.07 -2.17 21.72
CA SER A 284 -10.28 -0.71 21.67
C SER A 284 -11.72 -0.34 21.32
N GLN A 285 -12.47 -1.26 20.71
CA GLN A 285 -13.85 -1.11 20.32
C GLN A 285 -14.84 -1.67 21.36
N ALA A 286 -14.34 -2.12 22.52
CA ALA A 286 -15.18 -2.68 23.56
C ALA A 286 -15.82 -1.59 24.42
N TYR A 287 -17.05 -1.86 24.87
CA TYR A 287 -17.67 -1.10 25.95
C TYR A 287 -17.29 -1.68 27.31
N HIS A 288 -17.54 -0.98 28.38
CA HIS A 288 -17.42 -1.47 29.74
C HIS A 288 -18.80 -1.68 30.37
N ILE A 289 -18.91 -2.67 31.26
CA ILE A 289 -20.12 -2.96 32.01
C ILE A 289 -19.84 -3.07 33.51
N SER A 290 -20.89 -3.10 34.32
CA SER A 290 -20.71 -3.29 35.75
C SER A 290 -20.28 -4.72 36.07
N LYS A 291 -19.63 -4.91 37.22
CA LYS A 291 -19.17 -6.24 37.66
C LYS A 291 -20.36 -7.18 37.89
N GLU A 292 -21.48 -6.70 38.40
CA GLU A 292 -22.68 -7.48 38.60
C GLU A 292 -23.20 -8.06 37.29
N ARG A 293 -23.24 -7.24 36.22
CA ARG A 293 -23.66 -7.68 34.86
C ARG A 293 -22.68 -8.67 34.24
N TYR A 294 -21.40 -8.58 34.58
CA TYR A 294 -20.40 -9.53 34.15
C TYR A 294 -20.57 -10.88 34.88
N ASP A 295 -20.80 -10.85 36.18
CA ASP A 295 -20.90 -12.06 37.03
C ASP A 295 -22.21 -12.85 36.77
N GLU A 296 -23.23 -12.22 36.16
CA GLU A 296 -24.52 -12.90 35.81
C GLU A 296 -24.36 -14.04 34.78
N SER A 297 -23.31 -14.03 33.98
CA SER A 297 -23.14 -15.01 32.89
C SER A 297 -21.70 -15.58 32.86
N PRO A 298 -21.33 -16.41 33.82
CA PRO A 298 -19.99 -16.97 33.94
C PRO A 298 -19.59 -17.87 32.75
N GLU A 299 -20.59 -18.44 32.05
CA GLU A 299 -20.38 -19.35 30.91
C GLU A 299 -19.78 -18.62 29.68
N ILE A 300 -19.90 -17.29 29.60
CA ILE A 300 -19.36 -16.44 28.51
C ILE A 300 -18.24 -15.53 28.96
N MET A 301 -17.67 -15.74 30.15
CA MET A 301 -16.45 -15.10 30.59
C MET A 301 -15.28 -15.53 29.70
N LEU A 302 -14.60 -14.58 29.06
CA LEU A 302 -13.59 -14.83 28.04
C LEU A 302 -12.23 -15.17 28.64
N ARG A 303 -11.45 -15.96 27.88
CA ARG A 303 -10.08 -16.35 28.19
C ARG A 303 -9.22 -16.30 26.94
N ASN A 304 -7.92 -16.09 27.10
CA ASN A 304 -6.99 -16.24 25.98
C ASN A 304 -7.13 -17.63 25.34
N GLY A 305 -7.22 -17.68 24.01
CA GLY A 305 -7.47 -18.88 23.24
C GLY A 305 -8.94 -19.16 22.92
N ASP A 306 -9.87 -18.33 23.37
CA ASP A 306 -11.26 -18.40 22.92
C ASP A 306 -11.38 -17.87 21.48
N ILE A 307 -12.29 -18.45 20.69
CA ILE A 307 -12.70 -17.96 19.39
C ILE A 307 -14.10 -17.37 19.53
N LEU A 308 -14.30 -16.17 19.01
CA LEU A 308 -15.61 -15.55 18.89
C LEU A 308 -16.14 -15.66 17.47
N ILE A 309 -17.42 -15.95 17.33
CA ILE A 309 -18.13 -15.89 16.04
C ILE A 309 -19.35 -14.99 16.16
N CYS A 310 -19.56 -14.14 15.16
CA CYS A 310 -20.77 -13.36 15.04
C CYS A 310 -21.93 -14.26 14.57
N LYS A 311 -23.03 -14.28 15.33
CA LYS A 311 -24.21 -15.11 15.05
C LYS A 311 -25.45 -14.32 14.61
N ASP A 312 -25.43 -12.99 14.71
CA ASP A 312 -26.56 -12.09 14.38
C ASP A 312 -26.13 -10.90 13.53
N GLY A 313 -27.03 -10.46 12.65
CA GLY A 313 -26.88 -9.22 11.88
C GLY A 313 -25.96 -9.34 10.66
N ALA A 314 -25.56 -8.21 10.10
CA ALA A 314 -24.76 -8.14 8.86
C ALA A 314 -23.32 -8.72 8.98
N GLY A 315 -22.88 -9.00 10.20
CA GLY A 315 -21.55 -9.57 10.46
C GLY A 315 -21.54 -11.10 10.67
N ILE A 316 -22.62 -11.80 10.42
CA ILE A 316 -22.70 -13.26 10.65
C ILE A 316 -21.54 -13.97 9.98
N GLY A 317 -20.92 -14.91 10.74
CA GLY A 317 -19.78 -15.67 10.28
C GLY A 317 -18.41 -15.00 10.50
N LYS A 318 -18.34 -13.71 10.89
CA LYS A 318 -17.08 -13.07 11.29
C LYS A 318 -16.51 -13.74 12.53
N LEU A 319 -15.19 -13.90 12.54
CA LEU A 319 -14.44 -14.61 13.58
C LEU A 319 -13.37 -13.71 14.20
N GLY A 320 -12.97 -14.01 15.42
CA GLY A 320 -11.82 -13.41 16.08
C GLY A 320 -11.31 -14.27 17.23
N ILE A 321 -9.99 -14.30 17.41
CA ILE A 321 -9.33 -15.02 18.50
C ILE A 321 -9.07 -14.05 19.66
N ILE A 322 -9.40 -14.46 20.87
CA ILE A 322 -9.03 -13.76 22.10
C ILE A 322 -7.54 -14.02 22.37
N LYS A 323 -6.74 -12.97 22.37
CA LYS A 323 -5.30 -13.00 22.62
C LYS A 323 -4.90 -11.78 23.45
N ASP A 324 -3.95 -11.95 24.36
CA ASP A 324 -3.39 -10.88 25.20
C ASP A 324 -4.46 -10.12 26.03
N LEU A 325 -5.52 -10.83 26.44
CA LEU A 325 -6.58 -10.28 27.28
C LEU A 325 -6.03 -9.94 28.67
N GLN A 326 -6.05 -8.67 29.05
CA GLN A 326 -5.52 -8.17 30.33
C GLN A 326 -6.61 -7.92 31.39
N GLU A 327 -7.86 -7.73 30.96
CA GLU A 327 -8.98 -7.36 31.79
C GLU A 327 -10.11 -8.40 31.68
N PRO A 328 -10.97 -8.56 32.71
CA PRO A 328 -12.16 -9.39 32.60
C PRO A 328 -13.02 -8.95 31.41
N ALA A 329 -13.45 -9.90 30.59
CA ALA A 329 -14.22 -9.63 29.38
C ALA A 329 -15.35 -10.63 29.16
N THR A 330 -16.42 -10.16 28.53
CA THR A 330 -17.59 -10.95 28.12
C THR A 330 -18.10 -10.49 26.76
N ILE A 331 -19.12 -11.16 26.22
CA ILE A 331 -19.68 -10.89 24.89
C ILE A 331 -21.13 -10.41 24.95
N ASN A 332 -21.53 -9.68 23.92
CA ASN A 332 -22.93 -9.36 23.70
C ASN A 332 -23.72 -10.53 23.10
N SER A 333 -25.05 -10.38 22.98
CA SER A 333 -25.93 -11.42 22.45
C SER A 333 -25.69 -11.77 20.98
N SER A 334 -25.04 -10.88 20.19
CA SER A 334 -24.74 -11.15 18.77
C SER A 334 -23.51 -12.01 18.55
N LEU A 335 -22.74 -12.29 19.61
CA LEU A 335 -21.56 -13.13 19.55
C LEU A 335 -21.80 -14.50 20.21
N LEU A 336 -21.07 -15.48 19.78
CA LEU A 336 -20.97 -16.81 20.39
C LEU A 336 -19.50 -17.11 20.67
N LEU A 337 -19.24 -17.64 21.86
CA LEU A 337 -17.94 -18.13 22.32
C LEU A 337 -17.75 -19.56 21.87
N ILE A 338 -16.63 -19.86 21.26
CA ILE A 338 -16.13 -21.20 20.95
C ILE A 338 -14.81 -21.37 21.70
N ARG A 339 -14.77 -22.30 22.69
CA ARG A 339 -13.58 -22.60 23.49
C ARG A 339 -13.06 -23.97 23.11
N PRO A 340 -11.97 -24.03 22.32
CA PRO A 340 -11.38 -25.33 21.95
C PRO A 340 -10.86 -26.11 23.16
N SER A 341 -10.92 -27.44 23.09
CA SER A 341 -10.17 -28.31 24.01
C SER A 341 -8.67 -28.01 23.88
N LYS A 342 -7.90 -28.13 24.96
CA LYS A 342 -6.45 -27.96 24.97
C LYS A 342 -5.71 -28.92 24.03
N GLN A 343 -6.36 -30.01 23.62
CA GLN A 343 -5.86 -31.01 22.68
C GLN A 343 -6.05 -30.61 21.22
N VAL A 344 -6.76 -29.51 20.92
CA VAL A 344 -6.96 -28.98 19.55
C VAL A 344 -6.10 -27.75 19.37
N GLN A 345 -5.39 -27.71 18.27
CA GLN A 345 -4.58 -26.54 17.93
C GLN A 345 -5.52 -25.36 17.57
N LEU A 346 -5.42 -24.28 18.34
CA LEU A 346 -6.33 -23.12 18.26
C LEU A 346 -6.47 -22.56 16.83
N LYS A 347 -5.35 -22.25 16.18
CA LYS A 347 -5.37 -21.67 14.82
C LYS A 347 -5.84 -22.66 13.76
N PHE A 348 -5.66 -23.97 13.94
CA PHE A 348 -6.25 -24.96 13.04
C PHE A 348 -7.78 -24.85 13.06
N LEU A 349 -8.39 -24.83 14.24
CA LEU A 349 -9.84 -24.66 14.36
C LEU A 349 -10.30 -23.31 13.80
N TYR A 350 -9.57 -22.24 14.10
CA TYR A 350 -9.87 -20.91 13.56
C TYR A 350 -9.88 -20.90 12.02
N TYR A 351 -8.84 -21.43 11.38
CA TYR A 351 -8.78 -21.52 9.91
C TYR A 351 -9.83 -22.44 9.32
N TYR A 352 -10.20 -23.52 10.06
CA TYR A 352 -11.32 -24.35 9.65
C TYR A 352 -12.64 -23.59 9.61
N LEU A 353 -12.92 -22.78 10.63
CA LEU A 353 -14.09 -21.93 10.69
C LEU A 353 -14.04 -20.75 9.70
N LEU A 354 -12.85 -20.33 9.28
CA LEU A 354 -12.65 -19.29 8.25
C LEU A 354 -12.78 -19.84 6.82
N SER A 355 -12.68 -21.15 6.64
CA SER A 355 -12.73 -21.79 5.32
C SER A 355 -14.07 -21.57 4.61
N GLU A 356 -14.02 -21.52 3.28
CA GLU A 356 -15.21 -21.38 2.44
C GLU A 356 -16.26 -22.47 2.72
N HIS A 357 -15.82 -23.69 3.05
CA HIS A 357 -16.71 -24.81 3.38
C HIS A 357 -17.60 -24.46 4.60
N PHE A 358 -17.01 -23.99 5.69
CA PHE A 358 -17.77 -23.57 6.86
C PHE A 358 -18.64 -22.36 6.57
N GLN A 359 -18.08 -21.34 5.93
CA GLN A 359 -18.79 -20.09 5.63
C GLN A 359 -19.99 -20.31 4.67
N LYS A 360 -19.89 -21.22 3.69
CA LYS A 360 -21.02 -21.61 2.84
C LYS A 360 -22.16 -22.26 3.64
N ILE A 361 -21.85 -23.11 4.63
CA ILE A 361 -22.86 -23.72 5.49
C ILE A 361 -23.51 -22.66 6.37
N VAL A 362 -22.72 -21.75 6.95
CA VAL A 362 -23.25 -20.62 7.71
C VAL A 362 -24.22 -19.81 6.83
N ASN A 363 -23.81 -19.45 5.62
CA ASN A 363 -24.62 -18.67 4.69
C ASN A 363 -25.89 -19.43 4.25
N SER A 364 -25.83 -20.74 4.02
CA SER A 364 -27.00 -21.55 3.65
C SER A 364 -28.05 -21.61 4.77
N ARG A 365 -27.63 -21.56 6.04
CA ARG A 365 -28.51 -21.59 7.21
C ARG A 365 -29.24 -20.28 7.45
N ILE A 366 -28.72 -19.16 6.95
CA ILE A 366 -29.30 -17.83 7.11
C ILE A 366 -30.09 -17.34 5.86
N MET A 367 -29.93 -17.99 4.71
CA MET A 367 -30.64 -17.63 3.48
C MET A 367 -32.17 -17.80 3.66
N GLY A 368 -32.92 -16.79 3.23
CA GLY A 368 -34.40 -16.81 3.29
C GLY A 368 -35.00 -16.39 4.64
N ALA A 369 -34.21 -16.09 5.66
CA ALA A 369 -34.70 -15.62 6.93
C ALA A 369 -34.90 -14.08 6.94
N THR A 370 -36.02 -13.61 7.44
CA THR A 370 -36.30 -12.18 7.60
C THR A 370 -35.29 -11.50 8.55
N THR A 371 -34.83 -12.26 9.57
CA THR A 371 -33.76 -11.82 10.46
C THR A 371 -32.73 -12.96 10.50
N PRO A 372 -31.60 -12.82 9.80
CA PRO A 372 -30.56 -13.85 9.79
C PRO A 372 -30.03 -14.15 11.19
N HIS A 373 -30.03 -15.42 11.58
CA HIS A 373 -29.56 -15.88 12.88
C HIS A 373 -28.89 -17.24 12.77
N LEU A 374 -27.69 -17.39 13.35
CA LEU A 374 -26.97 -18.65 13.43
C LEU A 374 -27.18 -19.26 14.82
N TYR A 375 -27.86 -20.39 14.90
CA TYR A 375 -28.16 -21.02 16.17
C TYR A 375 -26.94 -21.80 16.72
N GLN A 376 -26.72 -21.73 18.01
CA GLN A 376 -25.67 -22.47 18.68
C GLN A 376 -25.76 -23.97 18.40
N ARG A 377 -26.98 -24.57 18.38
CA ARG A 377 -27.19 -25.99 18.06
C ARG A 377 -26.63 -26.38 16.69
N ASP A 378 -26.75 -25.51 15.68
CA ASP A 378 -26.27 -25.78 14.32
C ASP A 378 -24.73 -25.83 14.28
N LEU A 379 -24.08 -25.00 15.09
CA LEU A 379 -22.62 -25.00 15.24
C LEU A 379 -22.13 -26.21 16.04
N VAL A 380 -22.83 -26.61 17.09
CA VAL A 380 -22.48 -27.80 17.90
C VAL A 380 -22.45 -29.04 17.01
N GLU A 381 -23.38 -29.17 16.08
CA GLU A 381 -23.51 -30.31 15.17
C GLU A 381 -22.62 -30.22 13.92
N PHE A 382 -21.90 -29.14 13.72
CA PHE A 382 -21.08 -28.94 12.54
C PHE A 382 -19.96 -30.00 12.43
N PHE A 383 -19.75 -30.55 11.23
CA PHE A 383 -18.72 -31.56 10.96
C PHE A 383 -17.33 -30.94 10.85
N ILE A 384 -16.39 -31.49 11.61
CA ILE A 384 -14.97 -31.14 11.56
C ILE A 384 -14.17 -32.38 11.15
N ALA A 385 -13.37 -32.26 10.12
CA ALA A 385 -12.34 -33.22 9.75
C ALA A 385 -11.10 -32.96 10.63
N LEU A 386 -10.90 -33.75 11.67
CA LEU A 386 -9.84 -33.53 12.65
C LEU A 386 -8.61 -34.36 12.30
N PRO A 387 -7.44 -33.70 12.02
CA PRO A 387 -6.15 -34.37 11.84
C PRO A 387 -5.48 -34.73 13.16
N PRO A 388 -4.46 -35.61 13.16
CA PRO A 388 -3.52 -35.75 14.27
C PRO A 388 -2.99 -34.41 14.76
N LEU A 389 -2.75 -34.23 16.06
CA LEU A 389 -2.31 -32.96 16.64
C LEU A 389 -0.98 -32.44 16.04
N SER A 390 -0.04 -33.34 15.74
CA SER A 390 1.22 -33.00 15.05
C SER A 390 0.97 -32.46 13.64
N GLU A 391 0.00 -33.04 12.93
CA GLU A 391 -0.39 -32.59 11.60
C GLU A 391 -1.13 -31.25 11.65
N GLN A 392 -2.01 -31.02 12.63
CA GLN A 392 -2.64 -29.70 12.83
C GLN A 392 -1.59 -28.59 12.92
N LYS A 393 -0.49 -28.82 13.65
CA LYS A 393 0.61 -27.85 13.77
C LYS A 393 1.32 -27.60 12.45
N ARG A 394 1.61 -28.66 11.66
CA ARG A 394 2.21 -28.52 10.33
C ARG A 394 1.30 -27.77 9.35
N ILE A 395 0.00 -28.10 9.38
CA ILE A 395 -1.02 -27.40 8.57
C ILE A 395 -1.04 -25.92 8.91
N VAL A 396 -1.11 -25.55 10.18
CA VAL A 396 -1.12 -24.15 10.62
C VAL A 396 0.14 -23.42 10.17
N SER A 397 1.32 -24.00 10.39
CA SER A 397 2.58 -23.39 9.96
C SER A 397 2.61 -23.16 8.44
N LYS A 398 2.09 -24.13 7.65
CA LYS A 398 2.06 -23.97 6.18
C LYS A 398 1.00 -22.98 5.72
N ILE A 399 -0.16 -22.91 6.37
CA ILE A 399 -1.16 -21.88 6.10
C ILE A 399 -0.55 -20.49 6.36
N GLU A 400 0.07 -20.27 7.52
CA GLU A 400 0.66 -18.98 7.89
C GLU A 400 1.76 -18.55 6.91
N GLU A 401 2.63 -19.48 6.49
CA GLU A 401 3.64 -19.24 5.47
C GLU A 401 3.00 -18.76 4.15
N LEU A 402 2.01 -19.51 3.65
CA LEU A 402 1.36 -19.19 2.37
C LEU A 402 0.48 -17.93 2.44
N MET A 403 -0.19 -17.67 3.57
CA MET A 403 -0.97 -16.44 3.76
C MET A 403 -0.06 -15.20 3.78
N ASN A 404 1.10 -15.28 4.42
CA ASN A 404 2.09 -14.20 4.38
C ASN A 404 2.56 -13.91 2.95
N LEU A 405 2.80 -14.95 2.13
CA LEU A 405 3.13 -14.75 0.71
C LEU A 405 1.97 -14.08 -0.05
N CYS A 406 0.72 -14.47 0.22
CA CYS A 406 -0.45 -13.81 -0.36
C CYS A 406 -0.54 -12.33 0.06
N ASP A 407 -0.23 -12.01 1.32
CA ASP A 407 -0.21 -10.64 1.84
C ASP A 407 0.87 -9.80 1.15
N GLU A 408 2.05 -10.37 0.92
CA GLU A 408 3.14 -9.71 0.18
C GLU A 408 2.77 -9.47 -1.29
N LEU A 409 2.18 -10.46 -1.96
CA LEU A 409 1.69 -10.31 -3.34
C LEU A 409 0.61 -9.24 -3.44
N GLU A 410 -0.40 -9.27 -2.56
CA GLU A 410 -1.46 -8.27 -2.53
C GLU A 410 -0.91 -6.85 -2.35
N LYS A 411 0.04 -6.70 -1.43
CA LYS A 411 0.72 -5.43 -1.20
C LYS A 411 1.49 -4.96 -2.43
N SER A 412 2.22 -5.87 -3.09
CA SER A 412 2.96 -5.54 -4.31
C SER A 412 2.02 -5.08 -5.43
N VAL A 413 0.91 -5.78 -5.65
CA VAL A 413 -0.08 -5.39 -6.66
C VAL A 413 -0.68 -4.02 -6.37
N LYS A 414 -1.05 -3.73 -5.12
CA LYS A 414 -1.60 -2.41 -4.72
C LYS A 414 -0.60 -1.28 -4.96
N VAL A 415 0.67 -1.49 -4.63
CA VAL A 415 1.74 -0.52 -4.89
C VAL A 415 1.91 -0.29 -6.39
N ASN A 416 1.87 -1.35 -7.19
CA ASN A 416 1.96 -1.22 -8.65
C ASN A 416 0.76 -0.48 -9.24
N GLN A 417 -0.46 -0.61 -8.67
CA GLN A 417 -1.62 0.20 -9.05
C GLN A 417 -1.39 1.69 -8.80
N GLU A 418 -0.82 2.04 -7.64
CA GLU A 418 -0.46 3.43 -7.31
C GLU A 418 0.58 3.98 -8.30
N TYR A 419 1.62 3.20 -8.62
CA TYR A 419 2.63 3.61 -9.60
C TYR A 419 2.09 3.75 -11.02
N THR A 420 1.24 2.83 -11.46
CA THR A 420 0.60 2.92 -12.78
C THR A 420 -0.21 4.21 -12.89
N THR A 421 -0.96 4.54 -11.86
CA THR A 421 -1.73 5.78 -11.79
C THR A 421 -0.83 7.02 -11.79
N LEU A 422 0.24 7.01 -11.00
CA LEU A 422 1.20 8.11 -10.92
C LEU A 422 1.95 8.30 -12.25
N LEU A 423 2.36 7.21 -12.90
CA LEU A 423 3.03 7.25 -14.20
C LEU A 423 2.15 7.89 -15.26
N TYR A 424 0.88 7.48 -15.33
CA TYR A 424 -0.08 8.09 -16.25
C TYR A 424 -0.27 9.59 -15.97
N GLN A 425 -0.41 9.99 -14.70
CA GLN A 425 -0.54 11.39 -14.33
C GLN A 425 0.72 12.21 -14.68
N THR A 426 1.89 11.63 -14.53
CA THR A 426 3.16 12.26 -14.89
C THR A 426 3.28 12.41 -16.39
N ALA A 427 2.99 11.37 -17.16
CA ALA A 427 2.97 11.42 -18.62
C ALA A 427 1.97 12.47 -19.15
N LEU A 428 0.79 12.54 -18.53
CA LEU A 428 -0.22 13.57 -18.86
C LEU A 428 0.30 14.98 -18.55
N LYS A 429 0.95 15.19 -17.41
CA LYS A 429 1.55 16.47 -17.02
C LYS A 429 2.65 16.89 -17.99
N GLU A 430 3.57 15.99 -18.32
CA GLU A 430 4.67 16.26 -19.26
C GLU A 430 4.17 16.54 -20.68
N ALA A 431 3.15 15.80 -21.12
CA ALA A 431 2.56 16.00 -22.42
C ALA A 431 1.83 17.34 -22.58
N LEU A 432 1.36 17.93 -21.48
CA LEU A 432 0.63 19.21 -21.44
C LEU A 432 1.54 20.41 -21.08
N GLN A 433 2.85 20.20 -21.03
CA GLN A 433 3.83 21.27 -20.82
C GLN A 433 4.68 21.54 -22.07
N PRO A 434 5.12 22.79 -22.31
CA PRO A 434 6.06 23.09 -23.40
C PRO A 434 7.34 22.25 -23.18
N LYS A 435 7.75 21.47 -24.16
CA LYS A 435 9.03 20.77 -24.10
C LYS A 435 10.16 21.78 -24.18
N THR A 436 10.83 22.02 -23.07
CA THR A 436 12.08 22.81 -22.99
C THR A 436 13.32 21.99 -23.33
N PHE A 437 13.19 20.65 -23.47
CA PHE A 437 14.29 19.76 -23.88
C PHE A 437 13.78 18.72 -24.89
N ALA A 438 14.52 18.57 -25.99
CA ALA A 438 14.34 17.46 -26.92
C ALA A 438 14.77 16.16 -26.24
N ILE A 439 13.83 15.39 -25.73
CA ILE A 439 14.07 13.99 -25.35
C ILE A 439 14.20 13.22 -26.67
N LYS A 440 15.39 12.66 -26.95
CA LYS A 440 15.60 11.79 -28.10
C LYS A 440 14.69 10.56 -27.95
N GLN A 441 14.15 10.12 -29.08
CA GLN A 441 13.18 9.01 -29.18
C GLN A 441 13.75 7.64 -28.72
N GLU A 442 15.05 7.59 -28.36
CA GLU A 442 15.76 6.41 -27.87
C GLU A 442 15.56 6.13 -26.37
N ASP A 443 15.02 7.10 -25.58
CA ASP A 443 14.90 6.96 -24.13
C ASP A 443 13.69 6.13 -23.66
N PHE A 444 12.84 5.68 -24.58
CA PHE A 444 11.66 4.83 -24.24
C PHE A 444 11.90 3.33 -24.35
N ALA A 445 13.06 2.91 -24.82
CA ALA A 445 13.36 1.48 -25.04
C ALA A 445 13.89 0.73 -23.81
N ILE A 446 14.14 1.41 -22.68
CA ILE A 446 14.64 0.80 -21.44
C ILE A 446 13.74 1.18 -20.26
N ALA A 447 12.47 0.84 -20.37
CA ALA A 447 11.69 0.49 -19.19
C ALA A 447 11.83 -1.02 -18.98
N ALA A 448 13.06 -1.47 -18.78
CA ALA A 448 13.33 -2.83 -18.33
C ALA A 448 12.76 -2.99 -16.93
N GLU A 449 11.88 -3.99 -16.79
CA GLU A 449 11.31 -4.59 -15.59
C GLU A 449 11.42 -3.77 -14.29
N PRO A 450 10.30 -3.32 -13.71
CA PRO A 450 10.31 -2.73 -12.37
C PRO A 450 10.78 -3.81 -11.40
N GLN A 451 11.98 -3.67 -10.87
CA GLN A 451 12.39 -4.41 -9.68
C GLN A 451 11.32 -4.17 -8.60
N PRO A 452 10.81 -5.20 -7.94
CA PRO A 452 9.76 -5.05 -6.94
C PRO A 452 10.27 -4.16 -5.80
N THR A 453 9.77 -2.94 -5.76
CA THR A 453 10.08 -1.99 -4.67
C THR A 453 9.23 -2.31 -3.45
N TYR A 454 9.81 -3.00 -2.48
CA TYR A 454 9.19 -3.42 -1.22
C TYR A 454 8.86 -2.28 -0.23
N PHE A 455 8.98 -1.00 -0.63
CA PHE A 455 8.95 0.13 0.30
C PHE A 455 7.95 1.22 -0.07
N SER A 456 6.66 0.94 0.03
CA SER A 456 5.60 1.94 -0.19
C SER A 456 5.20 2.74 1.06
N GLN A 457 5.70 2.40 2.26
CA GLN A 457 5.46 3.19 3.47
C GLN A 457 6.74 3.94 3.89
N LYS A 458 6.62 5.25 4.09
CA LYS A 458 7.74 6.13 4.52
C LYS A 458 8.51 5.56 5.71
N ASN A 459 7.83 4.98 6.68
CA ASN A 459 8.46 4.39 7.86
C ASN A 459 9.26 3.11 7.54
N LEU A 460 8.82 2.30 6.58
CA LEU A 460 9.54 1.09 6.16
C LEU A 460 10.76 1.45 5.32
N LEU A 461 10.64 2.44 4.44
CA LEU A 461 11.78 2.96 3.67
C LEU A 461 12.83 3.57 4.59
N ASP A 462 12.41 4.39 5.54
CA ASP A 462 13.31 5.00 6.53
C ASP A 462 14.04 3.92 7.36
N PHE A 463 13.35 2.85 7.74
CA PHE A 463 13.96 1.74 8.46
C PHE A 463 14.98 0.97 7.59
N TYR A 464 14.65 0.69 6.35
CA TYR A 464 15.58 0.05 5.41
C TYR A 464 16.83 0.90 5.13
N GLN A 465 16.66 2.20 4.92
CA GLN A 465 17.77 3.13 4.77
C GLN A 465 18.65 3.16 6.03
N LYS A 466 18.05 3.06 7.23
CA LYS A 466 18.79 2.90 8.48
C LYS A 466 19.53 1.57 8.56
N GLN A 467 18.97 0.48 8.04
CA GLN A 467 19.66 -0.81 7.94
C GLN A 467 20.89 -0.71 7.03
N ILE A 468 20.78 -0.09 5.85
CA ILE A 468 21.94 0.14 4.95
C ILE A 468 23.02 0.93 5.68
N ILE A 469 22.67 2.06 6.31
CA ILE A 469 23.63 2.84 7.10
C ILE A 469 24.24 1.99 8.22
N GLY A 470 23.46 1.19 8.91
CA GLY A 470 23.91 0.28 9.97
C GLY A 470 24.95 -0.73 9.46
N HIS A 471 24.72 -1.33 8.30
CA HIS A 471 25.68 -2.25 7.66
C HIS A 471 26.97 -1.54 7.26
N ILE A 472 26.90 -0.33 6.72
CA ILE A 472 28.08 0.50 6.41
C ILE A 472 28.89 0.78 7.68
N VAL A 473 28.24 1.28 8.73
CA VAL A 473 28.91 1.59 10.02
C VAL A 473 29.54 0.33 10.63
N LYS A 474 28.84 -0.80 10.57
CA LYS A 474 29.36 -2.09 11.04
C LYS A 474 30.65 -2.49 10.28
N GLN A 475 30.65 -2.38 8.96
CA GLN A 475 31.83 -2.72 8.14
C GLN A 475 33.02 -1.77 8.43
N HIS A 476 32.77 -0.48 8.62
CA HIS A 476 33.81 0.46 9.03
C HIS A 476 34.43 0.09 10.39
N ASN A 477 33.60 -0.33 11.34
CA ASN A 477 34.06 -0.75 12.67
C ASN A 477 34.91 -2.03 12.59
N GLU A 478 34.45 -3.05 11.85
CA GLU A 478 35.16 -4.32 11.64
C GLU A 478 36.56 -4.10 11.01
N HIS A 479 36.66 -3.13 10.09
CA HIS A 479 37.92 -2.80 9.42
C HIS A 479 38.74 -1.71 10.14
N LYS A 480 38.37 -1.28 11.34
CA LYS A 480 38.99 -0.20 12.11
C LYS A 480 39.15 1.11 11.33
N MET A 481 38.17 1.40 10.49
CA MET A 481 38.11 2.58 9.63
C MET A 481 36.94 3.49 10.01
N GLN A 482 36.70 3.76 11.30
CA GLN A 482 35.62 4.61 11.79
C GLN A 482 35.62 5.97 11.09
N GLN A 483 34.45 6.42 10.64
CA GLN A 483 34.30 7.60 9.80
C GLN A 483 33.10 8.46 10.26
N GLY A 484 33.17 9.73 9.92
CA GLY A 484 32.06 10.67 10.17
C GLY A 484 30.94 10.56 9.11
N GLU A 485 29.84 11.25 9.39
CA GLU A 485 28.62 11.30 8.58
C GLU A 485 28.86 11.58 7.09
N MET A 486 29.83 12.45 6.77
CA MET A 486 30.15 12.82 5.39
C MET A 486 30.79 11.68 4.58
N VAL A 487 31.55 10.80 5.22
CA VAL A 487 32.12 9.63 4.53
C VAL A 487 31.06 8.57 4.32
N ILE A 488 30.19 8.35 5.30
CA ILE A 488 29.04 7.46 5.16
C ILE A 488 28.14 7.88 3.98
N ALA A 489 27.93 9.19 3.79
CA ALA A 489 27.17 9.68 2.65
C ALA A 489 27.84 9.36 1.29
N LYS A 490 29.19 9.42 1.24
CA LYS A 490 29.95 9.03 0.04
C LYS A 490 29.89 7.53 -0.20
N ASP A 491 29.94 6.72 0.85
CA ASP A 491 29.80 5.27 0.75
C ASP A 491 28.43 4.86 0.21
N LEU A 492 27.35 5.51 0.68
CA LEU A 492 26.01 5.31 0.13
C LEU A 492 25.95 5.63 -1.37
N TYR A 493 26.57 6.75 -1.78
CA TYR A 493 26.67 7.09 -3.20
C TYR A 493 27.46 6.07 -4.00
N HIS A 494 28.63 5.61 -3.48
CA HIS A 494 29.44 4.60 -4.15
C HIS A 494 28.73 3.25 -4.25
N LEU A 495 28.00 2.83 -3.22
CA LEU A 495 27.17 1.62 -3.27
C LEU A 495 26.12 1.71 -4.38
N GLU A 496 25.50 2.87 -4.54
CA GLU A 496 24.51 3.07 -5.59
C GLU A 496 25.14 3.10 -6.99
N LYS A 497 26.17 3.92 -7.19
CA LYS A 497 26.72 4.17 -8.53
C LYS A 497 27.77 3.16 -8.99
N LEU A 498 28.60 2.65 -8.07
CA LEU A 498 29.68 1.72 -8.43
C LEU A 498 29.28 0.25 -8.27
N TYR A 499 28.31 -0.06 -7.41
CA TYR A 499 27.85 -1.43 -7.14
C TYR A 499 26.44 -1.71 -7.60
N GLY A 500 25.66 -0.67 -7.99
CA GLY A 500 24.29 -0.81 -8.48
C GLY A 500 23.26 -1.13 -7.39
N ILE A 501 23.55 -0.82 -6.13
CA ILE A 501 22.66 -1.06 -5.00
C ILE A 501 21.71 0.13 -4.85
N ASN A 502 20.42 -0.10 -4.98
CA ASN A 502 19.43 0.97 -4.80
C ASN A 502 19.33 1.37 -3.32
N THR A 503 19.91 2.51 -2.97
CA THR A 503 19.89 3.05 -1.60
C THR A 503 18.68 3.94 -1.32
N HIS A 504 17.93 4.30 -2.36
CA HIS A 504 16.78 5.21 -2.31
C HIS A 504 17.09 6.60 -1.73
N PHE A 505 18.35 7.05 -1.79
CA PHE A 505 18.72 8.43 -1.48
C PHE A 505 18.77 9.29 -2.74
N GLN A 506 18.50 10.60 -2.57
CA GLN A 506 18.55 11.59 -3.65
C GLN A 506 19.79 12.47 -3.50
N PHE A 507 20.90 12.04 -4.09
CA PHE A 507 22.18 12.72 -3.95
C PHE A 507 22.25 14.00 -4.76
N GLN A 508 22.61 15.10 -4.11
CA GLN A 508 22.87 16.39 -4.72
C GLN A 508 24.33 16.80 -4.52
N ASN A 509 24.81 17.73 -5.34
CA ASN A 509 26.15 18.28 -5.19
C ASN A 509 26.26 19.12 -3.92
N TRP A 510 27.25 18.83 -3.09
CA TRP A 510 27.51 19.49 -1.81
C TRP A 510 28.96 19.94 -1.72
N HIS A 511 29.30 20.74 -0.70
CA HIS A 511 30.66 21.30 -0.55
C HIS A 511 31.76 20.24 -0.45
N TYR A 512 31.47 19.09 0.14
CA TYR A 512 32.41 18.00 0.37
C TYR A 512 32.09 16.72 -0.39
N GLY A 513 31.41 16.81 -1.51
CA GLY A 513 30.99 15.66 -2.33
C GLY A 513 29.48 15.59 -2.50
N THR A 514 28.96 14.44 -2.85
CA THR A 514 27.51 14.22 -2.96
C THR A 514 26.89 14.00 -1.58
N TYR A 515 25.67 14.49 -1.38
CA TYR A 515 24.98 14.41 -0.11
C TYR A 515 23.46 14.44 -0.27
N ASP A 516 22.74 13.76 0.65
CA ASP A 516 21.29 13.87 0.83
C ASP A 516 21.00 14.23 2.30
N ASN A 517 20.24 15.30 2.52
CA ASN A 517 19.87 15.78 3.86
C ASN A 517 19.09 14.73 4.69
N LYS A 518 18.47 13.76 4.03
CA LYS A 518 17.77 12.66 4.68
C LYS A 518 18.71 11.79 5.51
N ILE A 519 19.97 11.63 5.07
CA ILE A 519 21.01 10.89 5.83
C ILE A 519 21.13 11.45 7.25
N ARG A 520 21.26 12.76 7.38
CA ARG A 520 21.35 13.43 8.70
C ARG A 520 20.10 13.24 9.54
N GLN A 521 18.92 13.30 8.92
CA GLN A 521 17.65 13.08 9.60
C GLN A 521 17.55 11.67 10.17
N LEU A 522 17.97 10.66 9.40
CA LEU A 522 17.94 9.26 9.81
C LEU A 522 18.97 8.96 10.92
N ILE A 523 20.18 9.54 10.83
CA ILE A 523 21.25 9.35 11.81
C ILE A 523 20.89 10.00 13.16
N ASN A 524 20.33 11.22 13.13
CA ASN A 524 19.98 11.97 14.35
C ASN A 524 18.56 11.67 14.85
N GLY A 525 17.91 10.62 14.35
CA GLY A 525 16.57 10.20 14.77
C GLY A 525 16.51 9.84 16.26
N LYS A 526 15.29 9.96 16.85
CA LYS A 526 15.06 9.63 18.28
C LYS A 526 15.18 8.12 18.60
N ASP A 527 15.40 7.30 17.61
CA ASP A 527 15.33 5.81 17.69
C ASP A 527 16.56 5.19 18.37
N LYS A 528 17.62 5.96 18.58
CA LYS A 528 18.89 5.50 19.19
C LYS A 528 19.60 4.36 18.44
N TYR A 529 19.39 4.24 17.12
CA TYR A 529 20.11 3.28 16.28
C TYR A 529 21.57 3.70 16.04
N PHE A 530 21.83 4.98 16.02
CA PHE A 530 23.15 5.57 15.81
C PHE A 530 23.52 6.52 16.94
N LYS A 531 24.83 6.67 17.20
CA LYS A 531 25.38 7.65 18.11
C LYS A 531 26.61 8.30 17.49
N LYS A 532 26.92 9.52 17.89
CA LYS A 532 28.15 10.21 17.52
C LYS A 532 29.15 10.11 18.66
N GLU A 533 30.35 9.67 18.38
CA GLU A 533 31.43 9.53 19.35
C GLU A 533 32.58 10.45 18.96
N LYS A 534 33.25 11.05 19.96
CA LYS A 534 34.47 11.83 19.74
C LYS A 534 35.67 10.93 19.90
N VAL A 535 36.49 10.88 18.86
CA VAL A 535 37.71 10.04 18.83
C VAL A 535 38.95 10.90 18.62
N GLY A 536 40.03 10.54 19.31
CA GLY A 536 41.34 11.20 19.23
C GLY A 536 41.42 12.53 20.00
N ASN A 537 42.63 13.03 20.19
CA ASN A 537 42.91 14.27 20.97
C ASN A 537 42.27 15.54 20.38
N LYS A 538 41.87 15.52 19.09
CA LYS A 538 41.22 16.66 18.43
C LYS A 538 39.67 16.53 18.42
N GLY A 539 39.11 15.47 19.03
CA GLY A 539 37.68 15.30 19.20
C GLY A 539 36.88 15.15 17.86
N TYR A 540 37.44 14.42 16.89
CA TYR A 540 36.70 14.14 15.63
C TYR A 540 35.45 13.31 15.91
N GLU A 541 34.30 13.75 15.36
CA GLU A 541 33.05 12.99 15.45
C GLU A 541 33.03 11.87 14.46
N VAL A 542 32.85 10.66 14.95
CA VAL A 542 32.61 9.45 14.14
C VAL A 542 31.21 8.89 14.41
N LEU A 543 30.64 8.22 13.41
CA LEU A 543 29.35 7.57 13.56
C LEU A 543 29.57 6.14 14.09
N ALA A 544 28.86 5.79 15.15
CA ALA A 544 28.87 4.48 15.77
C ALA A 544 27.45 3.92 15.90
N LEU A 545 27.34 2.60 16.08
CA LEU A 545 26.08 1.93 16.37
C LEU A 545 25.60 2.30 17.78
N GLY A 546 24.32 2.67 17.91
CA GLY A 546 23.69 3.07 19.16
C GLY A 546 23.08 1.91 19.94
N GLU A 547 22.41 2.22 21.05
CA GLU A 547 21.86 1.24 22.01
C GLU A 547 20.85 0.27 21.40
N LYS A 548 20.06 0.71 20.41
CA LYS A 548 19.01 -0.10 19.76
C LYS A 548 19.43 -0.65 18.40
N SER A 549 20.71 -0.57 18.05
CA SER A 549 21.21 -0.97 16.73
C SER A 549 21.01 -2.46 16.42
N GLU A 550 20.89 -3.33 17.41
CA GLU A 550 20.59 -4.76 17.22
C GLU A 550 19.33 -4.98 16.38
N ASN A 551 18.33 -4.10 16.50
CA ASN A 551 17.11 -4.18 15.71
C ASN A 551 17.36 -4.02 14.18
N LEU A 552 18.44 -3.31 13.78
CA LEU A 552 18.81 -3.15 12.37
C LEU A 552 19.30 -4.45 11.74
N PHE A 553 19.79 -5.38 12.55
CA PHE A 553 20.36 -6.66 12.14
C PHE A 553 19.46 -7.86 12.50
N ASN A 554 18.23 -7.61 12.96
CA ASN A 554 17.31 -8.66 13.34
C ASN A 554 16.93 -9.52 12.12
N PRO A 555 17.12 -10.85 12.16
CA PRO A 555 16.81 -11.75 11.04
C PRO A 555 15.38 -11.63 10.51
N LYS A 556 14.43 -11.24 11.36
CA LYS A 556 13.03 -11.01 10.97
C LYS A 556 12.88 -9.91 9.91
N TYR A 557 13.78 -8.94 9.87
CA TYR A 557 13.76 -7.81 8.94
C TYR A 557 14.91 -7.83 7.95
N HIS A 558 15.64 -8.95 7.90
CA HIS A 558 16.76 -9.13 6.97
C HIS A 558 16.26 -9.22 5.53
N LYS A 559 17.03 -8.61 4.62
CA LYS A 559 16.80 -8.64 3.18
C LYS A 559 18.08 -9.05 2.46
N PRO A 560 17.99 -9.85 1.39
CA PRO A 560 19.17 -10.29 0.63
C PRO A 560 20.05 -9.13 0.14
N GLU A 561 19.46 -7.97 -0.16
CA GLU A 561 20.17 -6.77 -0.57
C GLU A 561 21.11 -6.24 0.51
N LEU A 562 20.82 -6.47 1.79
CA LEU A 562 21.68 -6.06 2.91
C LEU A 562 22.99 -6.90 2.97
N ASP A 563 22.94 -8.15 2.54
CA ASP A 563 24.14 -8.97 2.40
C ASP A 563 25.03 -8.42 1.29
N LEU A 564 24.43 -8.00 0.17
CA LEU A 564 25.14 -7.35 -0.92
C LEU A 564 25.76 -6.02 -0.48
N VAL A 565 25.06 -5.21 0.32
CA VAL A 565 25.60 -3.99 0.96
C VAL A 565 26.85 -4.35 1.78
N GLY A 566 26.77 -5.35 2.64
CA GLY A 566 27.86 -5.78 3.49
C GLY A 566 29.08 -6.23 2.68
N GLN A 567 28.87 -7.03 1.63
CA GLN A 567 29.95 -7.52 0.76
C GLN A 567 30.59 -6.39 -0.06
N SER A 568 29.77 -5.54 -0.69
CA SER A 568 30.26 -4.39 -1.49
C SER A 568 31.03 -3.39 -0.63
N MET A 569 30.62 -3.17 0.62
CA MET A 569 31.35 -2.34 1.56
C MET A 569 32.71 -2.94 1.91
N LYS A 570 32.82 -4.27 2.12
CA LYS A 570 34.13 -4.93 2.35
C LYS A 570 35.09 -4.69 1.18
N ASP A 571 34.59 -4.79 -0.05
CA ASP A 571 35.41 -4.59 -1.24
C ASP A 571 35.80 -3.10 -1.40
N LEU A 572 34.88 -2.18 -1.14
CA LEU A 572 35.16 -0.75 -1.16
C LEU A 572 36.21 -0.35 -0.08
N LEU A 573 36.09 -0.90 1.14
CA LEU A 573 37.03 -0.64 2.22
C LEU A 573 38.42 -1.19 1.94
N LYS A 574 38.57 -2.33 1.22
CA LYS A 574 39.88 -2.82 0.73
C LYS A 574 40.55 -1.78 -0.18
N ILE A 575 39.78 -1.15 -1.06
CA ILE A 575 40.26 -0.08 -1.94
C ILE A 575 40.65 1.15 -1.11
N TYR A 576 39.83 1.58 -0.17
CA TYR A 576 40.15 2.70 0.72
C TYR A 576 41.43 2.43 1.56
N ALA A 577 41.72 1.18 1.90
CA ALA A 577 42.92 0.80 2.61
C ALA A 577 44.18 1.06 1.81
N THR A 578 44.10 1.07 0.47
CA THR A 578 45.25 1.40 -0.40
C THR A 578 45.60 2.89 -0.38
N PHE A 579 44.66 3.76 0.07
CA PHE A 579 44.93 5.20 0.14
C PHE A 579 45.80 5.55 1.34
N PRO A 580 46.76 6.50 1.18
CA PRO A 580 47.62 6.94 2.29
C PRO A 580 46.76 7.41 3.46
N PHE A 581 47.07 6.99 4.69
CA PHE A 581 46.26 7.26 5.87
C PHE A 581 45.94 8.75 6.06
N LYS A 582 46.92 9.65 5.90
CA LYS A 582 46.74 11.10 6.03
C LYS A 582 45.86 11.74 4.93
N GLU A 583 45.75 11.10 3.77
CA GLU A 583 45.05 11.59 2.59
C GLU A 583 43.73 10.82 2.32
N ARG A 584 43.47 9.76 3.06
CA ARG A 584 42.37 8.84 2.80
C ARG A 584 41.03 9.55 2.62
N SER A 585 40.67 10.46 3.52
CA SER A 585 39.41 11.23 3.44
C SER A 585 39.36 12.09 2.16
N LYS A 586 40.48 12.71 1.78
CA LYS A 586 40.61 13.50 0.55
C LYS A 586 40.44 12.62 -0.70
N ARG A 587 41.05 11.43 -0.71
CA ARG A 587 40.97 10.47 -1.81
C ARG A 587 39.55 9.88 -1.97
N ILE A 588 38.85 9.60 -0.86
CA ILE A 588 37.45 9.18 -0.88
C ILE A 588 36.55 10.33 -1.44
N GLU A 589 36.83 11.58 -1.07
CA GLU A 589 36.12 12.73 -1.60
C GLU A 589 36.37 12.92 -3.12
N LEU A 590 37.61 12.70 -3.57
CA LEU A 590 37.96 12.75 -4.98
C LEU A 590 37.24 11.66 -5.78
N LEU A 591 37.26 10.42 -5.28
CA LEU A 591 36.56 9.29 -5.92
C LEU A 591 35.06 9.60 -6.07
N ASN A 592 34.42 10.10 -5.00
CA ASN A 592 33.01 10.50 -5.02
C ASN A 592 32.76 11.63 -6.06
N THR A 593 33.62 12.65 -6.09
CA THR A 593 33.48 13.79 -7.00
C THR A 593 33.66 13.36 -8.47
N VAL A 594 34.71 12.60 -8.78
CA VAL A 594 35.00 12.15 -10.13
C VAL A 594 33.92 11.17 -10.63
N SER A 595 33.48 10.22 -9.80
CA SER A 595 32.38 9.30 -10.14
C SER A 595 31.09 10.05 -10.46
N LYS A 596 30.76 11.11 -9.69
CA LYS A 596 29.58 11.94 -9.96
C LYS A 596 29.70 12.69 -11.28
N VAL A 597 30.87 13.30 -11.53
CA VAL A 597 31.12 14.06 -12.75
C VAL A 597 31.10 13.15 -13.98
N ILE A 598 31.69 11.96 -13.91
CA ILE A 598 31.62 10.98 -15.01
C ILE A 598 30.18 10.57 -15.28
N SER A 599 29.41 10.28 -14.22
CA SER A 599 27.99 9.94 -14.37
C SER A 599 27.16 11.07 -14.97
N ASP A 600 27.46 12.33 -14.66
CA ASP A 600 26.74 13.51 -15.18
C ASP A 600 27.17 13.88 -16.62
N THR A 601 28.44 13.74 -16.94
CA THR A 601 29.00 14.17 -18.25
C THR A 601 29.08 13.03 -19.26
N GLN A 602 28.92 11.79 -18.82
CA GLN A 602 29.08 10.57 -19.62
C GLN A 602 30.45 10.53 -20.34
N SER A 603 31.51 11.06 -19.69
CA SER A 603 32.85 11.18 -20.25
C SER A 603 33.94 10.76 -19.27
N LEU A 604 34.99 10.12 -19.79
CA LEU A 604 36.25 9.77 -19.08
C LEU A 604 37.37 10.74 -19.43
N ASP A 605 37.14 11.71 -20.30
CA ASP A 605 38.16 12.67 -20.70
C ASP A 605 38.50 13.61 -19.54
N LEU A 606 39.79 13.70 -19.21
CA LEU A 606 40.33 14.48 -18.10
C LEU A 606 39.95 15.96 -18.23
N ALA A 607 40.01 16.54 -19.45
CA ALA A 607 39.69 17.94 -19.66
C ALA A 607 38.22 18.21 -19.41
N THR A 608 37.33 17.38 -19.93
CA THR A 608 35.88 17.46 -19.71
C THR A 608 35.54 17.34 -18.24
N ILE A 609 36.11 16.38 -17.52
CA ILE A 609 35.90 16.17 -16.08
C ILE A 609 36.37 17.41 -15.30
N ARG A 610 37.55 17.94 -15.60
CA ARG A 610 38.10 19.13 -14.94
C ARG A 610 37.24 20.38 -15.16
N GLU A 611 36.72 20.59 -16.36
CA GLU A 611 35.79 21.71 -16.65
C GLU A 611 34.48 21.53 -15.83
N ALA A 612 33.89 20.37 -15.79
CA ALA A 612 32.71 20.12 -14.95
C ALA A 612 32.99 20.32 -13.47
N MET A 613 34.15 19.93 -12.96
CA MET A 613 34.59 20.21 -11.59
C MET A 613 34.74 21.71 -11.29
N LYS A 614 35.08 22.58 -12.25
CA LYS A 614 35.11 24.03 -12.09
C LYS A 614 33.70 24.61 -11.88
N LEU A 615 32.70 24.03 -12.50
CA LEU A 615 31.29 24.44 -12.34
C LEU A 615 30.72 24.06 -10.97
N TRP A 616 31.31 23.06 -10.28
CA TRP A 616 30.87 22.64 -8.97
C TRP A 616 31.42 23.56 -7.87
N LYS A 617 30.65 24.60 -7.54
CA LYS A 617 31.02 25.62 -6.54
C LYS A 617 30.92 25.08 -5.12
N THR A 618 31.91 25.44 -4.30
CA THR A 618 32.06 25.02 -2.90
C THR A 618 32.25 26.22 -1.95
N PRO A 619 31.30 27.17 -1.87
CA PRO A 619 31.49 28.46 -1.19
C PRO A 619 31.79 28.39 0.31
N LYS A 620 31.54 27.25 0.96
CA LYS A 620 31.83 26.99 2.38
C LYS A 620 33.06 26.12 2.60
N ALA A 621 33.75 25.69 1.56
CA ALA A 621 35.00 24.91 1.64
C ALA A 621 36.21 25.83 1.54
N LYS A 622 37.40 25.29 1.81
CA LYS A 622 38.69 26.02 1.71
C LYS A 622 38.96 26.51 0.27
N PHE A 623 38.45 25.82 -0.72
CA PHE A 623 38.63 26.13 -2.13
C PHE A 623 37.31 26.49 -2.78
N PRO A 624 37.28 27.42 -3.75
CA PRO A 624 36.02 27.94 -4.34
C PRO A 624 35.31 26.93 -5.23
N THR A 625 36.07 26.03 -5.89
CA THR A 625 35.50 24.97 -6.72
C THR A 625 36.10 23.59 -6.41
N LYS A 626 35.45 22.52 -6.92
CA LYS A 626 36.01 21.17 -6.80
C LYS A 626 37.30 20.98 -7.61
N ALA A 627 37.45 21.68 -8.73
CA ALA A 627 38.68 21.66 -9.50
C ALA A 627 39.87 22.24 -8.73
N ASP A 628 39.65 23.24 -7.87
CA ASP A 628 40.71 23.86 -7.06
C ASP A 628 41.11 22.97 -5.87
N SER A 629 40.25 22.03 -5.47
CA SER A 629 40.48 21.11 -4.35
C SER A 629 41.41 19.96 -4.69
N PHE A 630 41.59 19.63 -5.99
CA PHE A 630 42.33 18.47 -6.48
C PHE A 630 43.19 18.84 -7.69
N THR A 631 44.38 18.26 -7.79
CA THR A 631 45.24 18.50 -8.96
C THR A 631 44.79 17.70 -10.20
N PRO A 632 45.24 18.06 -11.40
CA PRO A 632 44.97 17.28 -12.60
C PRO A 632 45.51 15.85 -12.50
N GLU A 633 46.69 15.68 -11.91
CA GLU A 633 47.32 14.39 -11.69
C GLU A 633 46.52 13.51 -10.74
N GLU A 634 46.06 14.05 -9.59
CA GLU A 634 45.18 13.33 -8.67
C GLU A 634 43.85 12.93 -9.34
N THR A 635 43.31 13.79 -10.20
CA THR A 635 42.08 13.50 -10.96
C THR A 635 42.30 12.36 -11.96
N LYS A 636 43.44 12.38 -12.66
CA LYS A 636 43.83 11.31 -13.60
C LYS A 636 44.00 9.98 -12.89
N GLU A 637 44.75 9.94 -11.80
CA GLU A 637 44.92 8.72 -10.97
C GLU A 637 43.58 8.14 -10.52
N CYS A 638 42.57 9.00 -10.21
CA CYS A 638 41.25 8.58 -9.83
C CYS A 638 40.48 7.97 -11.01
N ILE A 639 40.58 8.55 -12.21
CA ILE A 639 40.01 8.00 -13.44
C ILE A 639 40.61 6.63 -13.74
N ASP A 640 41.95 6.49 -13.64
CA ASP A 640 42.65 5.23 -13.84
C ASP A 640 42.22 4.16 -12.83
N LEU A 641 41.98 4.53 -11.58
CA LEU A 641 41.41 3.64 -10.58
C LEU A 641 40.01 3.16 -10.97
N ILE A 642 39.12 4.05 -11.43
CA ILE A 642 37.74 3.74 -11.87
C ILE A 642 37.79 2.74 -13.03
N LEU A 643 38.66 2.97 -14.03
CA LEU A 643 38.87 2.07 -15.15
C LEU A 643 39.41 0.70 -14.70
N LYS A 644 40.42 0.68 -13.81
CA LYS A 644 40.98 -0.54 -13.27
C LYS A 644 39.95 -1.40 -12.52
N GLN A 645 38.98 -0.78 -11.85
CA GLN A 645 37.93 -1.50 -11.15
C GLN A 645 36.72 -1.87 -12.03
N GLY A 646 36.73 -1.44 -13.33
CA GLY A 646 35.61 -1.65 -14.25
C GLY A 646 34.32 -0.89 -13.89
N TRP A 647 34.44 0.17 -13.09
CA TRP A 647 33.31 1.00 -12.66
C TRP A 647 32.85 1.99 -13.73
N ASP A 648 33.70 2.26 -14.73
CA ASP A 648 33.37 3.05 -15.92
C ASP A 648 32.09 2.55 -16.59
N LYS A 649 31.92 1.22 -16.73
CA LYS A 649 30.75 0.58 -17.34
C LYS A 649 29.44 0.79 -16.55
N LYS A 650 29.52 1.23 -15.31
CA LYS A 650 28.35 1.54 -14.46
C LYS A 650 28.11 3.04 -14.32
N LEU A 651 29.12 3.85 -14.60
CA LEU A 651 29.03 5.30 -14.53
C LEU A 651 28.65 5.92 -15.87
N ILE A 652 29.02 5.26 -16.97
CA ILE A 652 28.67 5.63 -18.34
C ILE A 652 27.62 4.62 -18.82
N LEU A 653 26.41 5.12 -19.08
CA LEU A 653 25.25 4.33 -19.56
C LEU A 653 25.26 4.22 -21.08
#